data_c10c580c987057d481275418edbd0ec1
#
_entry.id   c10c580c987057d481275418edbd0ec1
#
_cell.length_a   1.000
_cell.length_b   1.000
_cell.length_c   1.000
_cell.angle_alpha   90.00
_cell.angle_beta   90.00
_cell.angle_gamma   90.00
#
_symmetry.space_group_name_H-M   'P 1'
#
loop_
_entity.id
_entity.type
_entity.pdbx_description
1 polymer ?
#
loop_
_entity_poly.entity_id
_entity_poly.type
_entity_poly.pdbx_seq_one_letter_code
_entity_poly.pdbx_strand_id
1 'polypeptide(L)'
;MRMNGMASVLVCAICFFWRVAWPQSRPSVPIILTIQTASHGYAIPGDFSGLGFETASELPNHYGVLGHFFDPSNTQAITVLQNIGVKDIRVGGGTVNGNLNGVHCSASIPTNADIDNLFQFAHAAGVKVIYSLRLLNSTACADPNLAAGDARAASYIWRKYRASLDSFAIGNEPDWHHLHSYPGNIVDPAVYETIPGIAGSAYPSYLADWRYFAKTIMRSVAAATFVDPYTGSYTTLTNTPNPTSGVSWTQQFTEDEKNAKNGVGAPLLVAAAQHHYVGGSPKGTTTQQAIDNMLSRNWVDDTQISTGPEGPETYTPYPWLYRHNLEPVLKDGVPYRMTEANDVLGGVQGASNAYAAALWALDYMHWWAAHGMAGVNFHNNPWIGTDTIVPSPNPCPTTGCGNYHTTPKGYGMKAFDLGGHGYVEPIAISNPNNVNVTAYAVGDARDLYVTVINKTHNSTNDSADAVVTIRPDGFPAASVALMVLTDGDPGNAGLMTAKIGDASIPNDGRWPGQWIALDAEKNGQVIVTVPATTAAVVRIHAARQDAGPIQMNQNGALEIFGIDRHGRIWHNWQKGAAVPNSSLVDWNGWTVLGGGVRSSAAAAVARNLDNTLEMFVPSRTGTVYDNHQITPEGAWSGWADMGASSRGITNLQAANNADGSLSVFGVGADGDLWCASQSAPGVGWSDWTGLRGEQINPGFVVGQNLNGRAEVFGVGRDGDVWNNWQASSGGWSGWNRLPGEAMNPQLAIARNLTGEIFIFGIGITNEDVWYASQKTPGGAWNRWRDLGTDGLNGVKIQPGFVVGQNADGRFEIAGVGSDGKVWHTWVTKSGDWSGWDSLGGVGIHPQLTIDNTADGRMQLFGIGRNKDVWSIWQTNPGGIWSVWSDFGERGMKFYSSQL
;
A
#
# COMPACT_ATOMS: atom_id res chain seq x y z
N MET A 1 -67.29 26.80 -26.89
CA MET A 1 -67.38 25.39 -27.28
C MET A 1 -65.99 24.88 -27.51
N ARG A 2 -65.59 23.86 -26.72
CA ARG A 2 -64.28 23.10 -26.72
C ARG A 2 -63.02 23.94 -26.58
N MET A 3 -62.59 24.02 -25.34
CA MET A 3 -61.21 24.30 -24.90
C MET A 3 -60.42 23.01 -24.99
N ASN A 4 -59.26 23.04 -25.64
CA ASN A 4 -58.22 22.02 -25.54
C ASN A 4 -57.13 22.51 -24.60
N GLY A 5 -57.03 21.89 -23.41
CA GLY A 5 -55.94 22.11 -22.47
C GLY A 5 -54.71 21.29 -22.87
N MET A 6 -53.57 21.95 -22.99
CA MET A 6 -52.24 21.32 -23.00
C MET A 6 -51.86 20.98 -21.56
N ALA A 7 -51.68 19.69 -21.31
CA ALA A 7 -51.08 19.21 -20.06
C ALA A 7 -49.56 19.23 -20.22
N SER A 8 -48.92 20.12 -19.45
CA SER A 8 -47.47 20.08 -19.25
C SER A 8 -47.11 18.92 -18.33
N VAL A 9 -46.38 17.96 -18.87
CA VAL A 9 -45.79 16.87 -18.08
C VAL A 9 -44.56 17.39 -17.38
N LEU A 10 -44.66 17.62 -16.06
CA LEU A 10 -43.54 17.92 -15.17
C LEU A 10 -42.86 16.58 -14.84
N VAL A 11 -41.68 16.31 -15.44
CA VAL A 11 -40.85 15.18 -15.05
C VAL A 11 -40.09 15.58 -13.79
N CYS A 12 -40.63 15.18 -12.64
CA CYS A 12 -39.88 15.19 -11.38
C CYS A 12 -38.82 14.10 -11.48
N ALA A 13 -37.56 14.50 -11.63
CA ALA A 13 -36.42 13.63 -11.37
C ALA A 13 -36.42 13.35 -9.86
N ILE A 14 -36.92 12.18 -9.48
CA ILE A 14 -36.76 11.67 -8.11
C ILE A 14 -35.33 11.17 -7.98
N CYS A 15 -34.48 11.96 -7.35
CA CYS A 15 -33.19 11.48 -6.83
C CYS A 15 -33.49 10.39 -5.81
N PHE A 16 -33.31 9.15 -6.18
CA PHE A 16 -33.27 8.04 -5.25
C PHE A 16 -32.01 8.15 -4.40
N PHE A 17 -32.11 8.85 -3.27
CA PHE A 17 -31.19 8.58 -2.17
C PHE A 17 -31.52 7.18 -1.67
N TRP A 18 -30.69 6.21 -2.00
CA TRP A 18 -30.67 4.93 -1.34
C TRP A 18 -30.24 5.15 0.12
N ARG A 19 -31.20 5.50 0.98
CA ARG A 19 -31.03 5.20 2.39
C ARG A 19 -31.16 3.69 2.49
N VAL A 20 -30.05 3.00 2.78
CA VAL A 20 -30.10 1.64 3.30
C VAL A 20 -30.93 1.72 4.58
N ALA A 21 -32.20 1.29 4.53
CA ALA A 21 -33.06 1.26 5.68
C ALA A 21 -32.64 0.06 6.55
N TRP A 22 -31.85 0.33 7.59
CA TRP A 22 -31.56 -0.65 8.63
C TRP A 22 -32.80 -0.90 9.48
N PRO A 23 -33.29 -2.14 9.63
CA PRO A 23 -34.40 -2.44 10.51
C PRO A 23 -33.89 -2.53 11.95
N GLN A 24 -34.39 -1.66 12.79
CA GLN A 24 -34.18 -1.42 14.21
C GLN A 24 -33.10 -0.39 14.54
N SER A 25 -33.48 0.66 15.28
CA SER A 25 -32.55 1.66 15.82
C SER A 25 -31.76 1.03 16.96
N ARG A 26 -30.53 0.58 16.67
CA ARG A 26 -29.55 0.24 17.72
C ARG A 26 -29.13 1.51 18.45
N PRO A 27 -28.71 1.39 19.71
CA PRO A 27 -28.15 2.54 20.41
C PRO A 27 -26.93 3.06 19.64
N SER A 28 -26.87 4.37 19.40
CA SER A 28 -25.72 5.03 18.78
C SER A 28 -24.81 5.60 19.87
N VAL A 29 -23.52 5.30 19.75
CA VAL A 29 -22.54 5.68 20.76
C VAL A 29 -21.45 6.57 20.14
N PRO A 30 -21.19 7.77 20.70
CA PRO A 30 -20.15 8.66 20.20
C PRO A 30 -18.74 8.20 20.57
N ILE A 31 -17.85 8.22 19.58
CA ILE A 31 -16.41 7.97 19.71
C ILE A 31 -15.66 9.12 19.03
N ILE A 32 -14.59 9.60 19.67
CA ILE A 32 -13.73 10.63 19.08
C ILE A 32 -12.33 10.06 18.88
N LEU A 33 -11.84 10.18 17.64
CA LEU A 33 -10.48 9.83 17.25
C LEU A 33 -9.69 11.11 16.98
N THR A 34 -8.58 11.30 17.68
CA THR A 34 -7.63 12.41 17.42
C THR A 34 -6.34 11.80 16.89
N ILE A 35 -5.94 12.21 15.69
CA ILE A 35 -4.80 11.63 14.97
C ILE A 35 -3.71 12.70 14.86
N GLN A 36 -2.48 12.36 15.24
CA GLN A 36 -1.32 13.24 15.21
C GLN A 36 -0.48 12.90 13.96
N THR A 37 -0.66 13.67 12.89
CA THR A 37 0.03 13.43 11.61
C THR A 37 1.42 14.09 11.52
N ALA A 38 1.84 14.80 12.55
CA ALA A 38 3.16 15.44 12.61
C ALA A 38 4.29 14.52 13.12
N SER A 39 3.94 13.34 13.66
CA SER A 39 4.89 12.37 14.20
C SER A 39 4.50 10.98 13.75
N HIS A 40 5.32 10.35 12.94
CA HIS A 40 5.04 9.02 12.41
C HIS A 40 5.58 7.93 13.33
N GLY A 41 4.86 6.81 13.41
CA GLY A 41 5.29 5.56 14.02
C GLY A 41 6.04 4.67 13.03
N TYR A 42 5.79 3.36 13.09
CA TYR A 42 6.43 2.39 12.20
C TYR A 42 5.91 2.51 10.77
N ALA A 43 6.82 2.34 9.79
CA ALA A 43 6.43 2.14 8.40
C ALA A 43 5.84 0.73 8.22
N ILE A 44 4.76 0.61 7.49
CA ILE A 44 4.19 -0.69 7.12
C ILE A 44 4.88 -1.16 5.83
N PRO A 45 5.59 -2.30 5.84
CA PRO A 45 6.24 -2.82 4.64
C PRO A 45 5.22 -3.16 3.53
N GLY A 46 5.60 -2.96 2.27
CA GLY A 46 4.73 -3.25 1.13
C GLY A 46 4.37 -4.73 0.96
N ASP A 47 5.16 -5.64 1.55
CA ASP A 47 4.93 -7.09 1.58
C ASP A 47 4.32 -7.59 2.90
N PHE A 48 3.70 -6.71 3.69
CA PHE A 48 3.14 -7.02 5.01
C PHE A 48 2.09 -8.14 4.97
N SER A 49 1.20 -8.10 3.96
CA SER A 49 0.08 -9.05 3.82
C SER A 49 0.51 -10.32 3.09
N GLY A 50 0.41 -11.46 3.76
CA GLY A 50 0.84 -12.73 3.22
C GLY A 50 -0.07 -13.92 3.54
N LEU A 51 0.16 -15.04 2.83
CA LEU A 51 -0.42 -16.34 3.13
C LEU A 51 0.70 -17.38 3.33
N GLY A 52 0.49 -18.30 4.28
CA GLY A 52 1.35 -19.45 4.52
C GLY A 52 0.78 -20.72 3.92
N PHE A 53 1.59 -21.54 3.28
CA PHE A 53 1.21 -22.82 2.70
C PHE A 53 2.14 -23.92 3.18
N GLU A 54 1.61 -25.13 3.22
CA GLU A 54 2.41 -26.34 3.43
C GLU A 54 3.31 -26.61 2.22
N THR A 55 4.52 -27.16 2.44
CA THR A 55 5.38 -27.64 1.34
C THR A 55 4.64 -28.67 0.46
N ALA A 56 3.76 -29.47 1.05
CA ALA A 56 2.94 -30.42 0.31
C ALA A 56 2.02 -29.77 -0.73
N SER A 57 1.72 -28.50 -0.61
CA SER A 57 0.93 -27.74 -1.61
C SER A 57 1.70 -27.50 -2.92
N GLU A 58 3.03 -27.67 -2.92
CA GLU A 58 3.82 -27.64 -4.16
C GLU A 58 3.68 -28.90 -4.99
N LEU A 59 3.32 -30.04 -4.35
CA LEU A 59 3.33 -31.35 -4.98
C LEU A 59 2.07 -31.57 -5.81
N PRO A 60 2.17 -32.36 -6.92
CA PRO A 60 1.02 -32.62 -7.75
C PRO A 60 0.03 -33.55 -7.05
N ASN A 61 -1.24 -33.38 -7.34
CA ASN A 61 -2.37 -34.22 -6.84
C ASN A 61 -2.44 -34.26 -5.31
N HIS A 62 -2.02 -33.19 -4.66
CA HIS A 62 -2.12 -33.07 -3.21
C HIS A 62 -3.41 -32.38 -2.82
N TYR A 63 -3.95 -32.77 -1.69
CA TYR A 63 -5.07 -32.11 -1.07
C TYR A 63 -6.32 -32.00 -1.96
N GLY A 64 -6.54 -33.06 -2.81
CA GLY A 64 -7.68 -33.11 -3.71
C GLY A 64 -7.56 -32.21 -4.94
N VAL A 65 -6.49 -31.44 -5.07
CA VAL A 65 -6.18 -30.66 -6.29
C VAL A 65 -5.65 -31.61 -7.35
N LEU A 66 -6.22 -31.62 -8.54
CA LEU A 66 -5.62 -32.29 -9.70
C LEU A 66 -4.52 -31.43 -10.30
N GLY A 67 -3.33 -32.02 -10.50
CA GLY A 67 -2.15 -31.27 -10.89
C GLY A 67 -1.55 -30.52 -9.70
N HIS A 68 -1.07 -29.29 -9.91
CA HIS A 68 -0.47 -28.43 -8.89
C HIS A 68 -1.43 -27.30 -8.51
N PHE A 69 -1.49 -26.99 -7.21
CA PHE A 69 -2.15 -25.74 -6.77
C PHE A 69 -1.40 -24.52 -7.32
N PHE A 70 -0.09 -24.52 -7.18
CA PHE A 70 0.79 -23.46 -7.71
C PHE A 70 1.08 -23.67 -9.20
N ASP A 71 0.05 -23.77 -10.03
CA ASP A 71 0.19 -23.80 -11.48
C ASP A 71 -0.02 -22.39 -12.03
N PRO A 72 0.90 -21.84 -12.87
CA PRO A 72 0.73 -20.51 -13.44
C PRO A 72 -0.52 -20.38 -14.33
N SER A 73 -1.14 -21.47 -14.74
CA SER A 73 -2.44 -21.50 -15.41
C SER A 73 -3.63 -21.45 -14.46
N ASN A 74 -3.43 -21.55 -13.13
CA ASN A 74 -4.47 -21.42 -12.12
C ASN A 74 -4.84 -19.93 -11.92
N THR A 75 -5.41 -19.32 -12.97
CA THR A 75 -5.72 -17.88 -13.01
C THR A 75 -6.72 -17.47 -11.93
N GLN A 76 -7.60 -18.35 -11.48
CA GLN A 76 -8.57 -18.04 -10.42
C GLN A 76 -7.89 -17.81 -9.06
N ALA A 77 -6.98 -18.71 -8.65
CA ALA A 77 -6.23 -18.52 -7.41
C ALA A 77 -5.34 -17.29 -7.50
N ILE A 78 -4.69 -17.03 -8.64
CA ILE A 78 -3.90 -15.84 -8.91
C ILE A 78 -4.77 -14.58 -8.75
N THR A 79 -5.93 -14.55 -9.38
CA THR A 79 -6.86 -13.40 -9.32
C THR A 79 -7.35 -13.15 -7.89
N VAL A 80 -7.65 -14.19 -7.14
CA VAL A 80 -8.06 -14.05 -5.72
C VAL A 80 -6.92 -13.47 -4.88
N LEU A 81 -5.68 -13.98 -5.01
CA LEU A 81 -4.51 -13.43 -4.32
C LEU A 81 -4.32 -11.94 -4.59
N GLN A 82 -4.41 -11.54 -5.86
CA GLN A 82 -4.30 -10.13 -6.27
C GLN A 82 -5.43 -9.27 -5.69
N ASN A 83 -6.67 -9.75 -5.76
CA ASN A 83 -7.83 -8.99 -5.28
C ASN A 83 -7.85 -8.81 -3.76
N ILE A 84 -7.35 -9.77 -2.98
CA ILE A 84 -7.27 -9.64 -1.51
C ILE A 84 -5.99 -8.95 -1.03
N GLY A 85 -5.10 -8.56 -1.93
CA GLY A 85 -3.90 -7.78 -1.61
C GLY A 85 -2.75 -8.58 -1.01
N VAL A 86 -2.64 -9.89 -1.32
CA VAL A 86 -1.48 -10.70 -0.91
C VAL A 86 -0.23 -10.27 -1.68
N LYS A 87 0.86 -10.04 -0.96
CA LYS A 87 2.16 -9.62 -1.52
C LYS A 87 3.27 -10.63 -1.25
N ASP A 88 3.07 -11.51 -0.28
CA ASP A 88 4.04 -12.53 0.12
C ASP A 88 3.35 -13.88 0.31
N ILE A 89 4.01 -14.94 -0.11
CA ILE A 89 3.61 -16.32 0.23
C ILE A 89 4.77 -17.05 0.91
N ARG A 90 4.50 -17.63 2.06
CA ARG A 90 5.42 -18.53 2.72
C ARG A 90 5.04 -19.96 2.36
N VAL A 91 6.00 -20.78 1.92
CA VAL A 91 5.83 -22.19 1.67
C VAL A 91 6.70 -23.00 2.62
N GLY A 92 6.09 -23.88 3.44
CA GLY A 92 6.80 -24.59 4.50
C GLY A 92 5.85 -25.47 5.31
N GLY A 93 5.48 -25.01 6.50
CA GLY A 93 4.57 -25.72 7.41
C GLY A 93 5.11 -27.03 7.96
N GLY A 94 4.26 -27.79 8.62
CA GLY A 94 4.60 -29.07 9.21
C GLY A 94 5.13 -30.12 8.22
N THR A 95 4.80 -29.97 6.93
CA THR A 95 5.19 -30.91 5.88
C THR A 95 6.58 -30.65 5.28
N VAL A 96 7.24 -29.56 5.64
CA VAL A 96 8.59 -29.24 5.12
C VAL A 96 9.61 -30.33 5.45
N ASN A 97 9.50 -30.96 6.59
CA ASN A 97 10.40 -32.01 7.01
C ASN A 97 10.03 -33.41 6.46
N GLY A 98 9.10 -33.49 5.52
CA GLY A 98 8.71 -34.74 4.84
C GLY A 98 7.80 -35.65 5.67
N ASN A 99 7.23 -35.18 6.76
CA ASN A 99 6.35 -35.96 7.63
C ASN A 99 4.88 -35.81 7.21
N LEU A 100 4.51 -36.42 6.10
CA LEU A 100 3.10 -36.58 5.71
C LEU A 100 2.62 -37.96 6.21
N ASN A 101 1.99 -38.01 7.39
CA ASN A 101 1.13 -39.12 7.84
C ASN A 101 1.43 -40.53 7.24
N GLY A 102 2.69 -40.94 7.30
CA GLY A 102 3.10 -42.27 6.82
C GLY A 102 3.44 -42.40 5.33
N VAL A 103 3.49 -41.33 4.56
CA VAL A 103 3.97 -41.34 3.18
C VAL A 103 5.50 -41.28 3.14
N HIS A 104 6.12 -42.06 2.26
CA HIS A 104 7.56 -42.11 2.09
C HIS A 104 8.17 -40.78 1.72
N CYS A 105 9.26 -40.39 2.32
CA CYS A 105 9.93 -39.09 2.20
C CYS A 105 10.32 -38.71 0.77
N SER A 106 10.62 -39.64 -0.10
CA SER A 106 10.93 -39.38 -1.51
C SER A 106 9.77 -38.83 -2.32
N ALA A 107 8.50 -39.07 -1.87
CA ALA A 107 7.30 -38.56 -2.51
C ALA A 107 6.88 -37.16 -2.00
N SER A 108 7.56 -36.64 -0.97
CA SER A 108 7.22 -35.41 -0.27
C SER A 108 8.21 -34.27 -0.54
N ILE A 109 9.27 -34.54 -1.32
CA ILE A 109 10.31 -33.53 -1.63
C ILE A 109 9.98 -32.91 -2.97
N PRO A 110 9.79 -31.57 -3.03
CA PRO A 110 9.57 -30.87 -4.29
C PRO A 110 10.72 -31.10 -5.26
N THR A 111 10.38 -31.38 -6.51
CA THR A 111 11.34 -31.44 -7.61
C THR A 111 11.59 -30.04 -8.18
N ASN A 112 12.59 -29.90 -9.06
CA ASN A 112 12.78 -28.64 -9.76
C ASN A 112 11.54 -28.21 -10.57
N ALA A 113 10.72 -29.14 -11.06
CA ALA A 113 9.51 -28.82 -11.79
C ALA A 113 8.41 -28.27 -10.86
N ASP A 114 8.30 -28.79 -9.65
CA ASP A 114 7.36 -28.28 -8.63
C ASP A 114 7.78 -26.87 -8.19
N ILE A 115 9.07 -26.65 -7.95
CA ILE A 115 9.64 -25.34 -7.67
C ILE A 115 9.38 -24.36 -8.83
N ASP A 116 9.53 -24.81 -10.08
CA ASP A 116 9.26 -24.00 -11.27
C ASP A 116 7.79 -23.56 -11.31
N ASN A 117 6.85 -24.44 -11.03
CA ASN A 117 5.43 -24.12 -10.97
C ASN A 117 5.15 -23.06 -9.89
N LEU A 118 5.66 -23.25 -8.66
CA LEU A 118 5.49 -22.30 -7.56
C LEU A 118 5.98 -20.89 -7.94
N PHE A 119 7.22 -20.79 -8.43
CA PHE A 119 7.80 -19.48 -8.70
C PHE A 119 7.21 -18.79 -9.96
N GLN A 120 6.76 -19.57 -10.95
CA GLN A 120 6.02 -19.00 -12.09
C GLN A 120 4.62 -18.55 -11.68
N PHE A 121 3.93 -19.29 -10.81
CA PHE A 121 2.67 -18.87 -10.20
C PHE A 121 2.86 -17.59 -9.38
N ALA A 122 3.87 -17.52 -8.51
CA ALA A 122 4.19 -16.35 -7.70
C ALA A 122 4.49 -15.12 -8.56
N HIS A 123 5.25 -15.29 -9.64
CA HIS A 123 5.52 -14.23 -10.61
C HIS A 123 4.22 -13.73 -11.28
N ALA A 124 3.33 -14.65 -11.70
CA ALA A 124 2.06 -14.29 -12.32
C ALA A 124 1.10 -13.59 -11.31
N ALA A 125 1.16 -13.98 -10.03
CA ALA A 125 0.38 -13.35 -8.97
C ALA A 125 0.97 -12.00 -8.50
N GLY A 126 2.24 -11.71 -8.81
CA GLY A 126 2.95 -10.52 -8.34
C GLY A 126 3.38 -10.59 -6.88
N VAL A 127 3.62 -11.80 -6.35
CA VAL A 127 3.99 -12.04 -4.94
C VAL A 127 5.44 -12.50 -4.79
N LYS A 128 6.02 -12.27 -3.61
CA LYS A 128 7.31 -12.83 -3.21
C LYS A 128 7.12 -14.18 -2.50
N VAL A 129 8.18 -14.96 -2.44
CA VAL A 129 8.16 -16.29 -1.81
C VAL A 129 9.19 -16.37 -0.70
N ILE A 130 8.75 -16.67 0.52
CA ILE A 130 9.58 -17.19 1.60
C ILE A 130 9.57 -18.70 1.44
N TYR A 131 10.72 -19.27 1.08
CA TYR A 131 10.84 -20.70 0.77
C TYR A 131 11.50 -21.45 1.91
N SER A 132 10.75 -22.33 2.57
CA SER A 132 11.28 -23.16 3.66
C SER A 132 12.02 -24.39 3.15
N LEU A 133 13.19 -24.60 3.70
CA LEU A 133 14.04 -25.76 3.48
C LEU A 133 13.94 -26.70 4.70
N ARG A 134 14.31 -27.95 4.54
CA ARG A 134 14.22 -28.95 5.61
C ARG A 134 15.25 -28.69 6.72
N LEU A 135 14.93 -29.08 7.93
CA LEU A 135 15.87 -29.11 9.07
C LEU A 135 15.93 -30.50 9.71
N LEU A 136 14.79 -31.19 9.81
CA LEU A 136 14.69 -32.43 10.51
C LEU A 136 14.86 -33.60 9.56
N ASN A 137 15.64 -34.56 10.04
CA ASN A 137 15.77 -35.85 9.42
C ASN A 137 14.93 -36.86 10.21
N SER A 138 13.67 -37.08 9.81
CA SER A 138 12.84 -38.07 10.49
C SER A 138 13.44 -39.46 10.27
N THR A 139 13.23 -40.39 11.22
CA THR A 139 13.69 -41.81 11.10
C THR A 139 13.18 -42.48 9.82
N ALA A 140 12.10 -41.99 9.26
CA ALA A 140 11.55 -42.44 7.97
C ALA A 140 12.25 -41.79 6.77
N CYS A 141 12.97 -40.71 6.96
CA CYS A 141 13.56 -39.86 5.91
C CYS A 141 15.07 -39.62 6.08
N ALA A 142 15.77 -40.57 6.72
CA ALA A 142 17.21 -40.42 6.96
C ALA A 142 18.01 -40.26 5.67
N ASP A 143 18.24 -39.00 5.30
CA ASP A 143 19.13 -38.59 4.20
C ASP A 143 20.41 -37.97 4.77
N PRO A 144 21.56 -38.66 4.71
CA PRO A 144 22.83 -38.12 5.21
C PRO A 144 23.33 -36.87 4.41
N ASN A 145 22.70 -36.61 3.25
CA ASN A 145 23.02 -35.47 2.38
C ASN A 145 21.95 -34.38 2.42
N LEU A 146 21.07 -34.36 3.42
CA LEU A 146 19.93 -33.44 3.52
C LEU A 146 20.33 -31.97 3.29
N ALA A 147 21.29 -31.48 4.07
CA ALA A 147 21.76 -30.05 3.92
C ALA A 147 22.36 -29.77 2.53
N ALA A 148 23.06 -30.74 1.93
CA ALA A 148 23.57 -30.59 0.56
C ALA A 148 22.43 -30.60 -0.48
N GLY A 149 21.37 -31.37 -0.24
CA GLY A 149 20.17 -31.37 -1.05
C GLY A 149 19.48 -30.02 -1.04
N ASP A 150 19.27 -29.46 0.13
CA ASP A 150 18.66 -28.14 0.34
C ASP A 150 19.52 -27.01 -0.24
N ALA A 151 20.85 -27.09 -0.10
CA ALA A 151 21.74 -26.13 -0.75
C ALA A 151 21.66 -26.17 -2.29
N ARG A 152 21.39 -27.36 -2.89
CA ARG A 152 21.14 -27.46 -4.35
C ARG A 152 19.80 -26.82 -4.72
N ALA A 153 18.74 -27.03 -3.97
CA ALA A 153 17.44 -26.40 -4.18
C ALA A 153 17.54 -24.89 -4.03
N ALA A 154 18.17 -24.39 -2.97
CA ALA A 154 18.42 -22.96 -2.76
C ALA A 154 19.22 -22.34 -3.91
N SER A 155 20.27 -23.02 -4.37
CA SER A 155 21.09 -22.55 -5.51
C SER A 155 20.29 -22.55 -6.83
N TYR A 156 19.39 -23.51 -7.02
CA TYR A 156 18.51 -23.53 -8.19
C TYR A 156 17.53 -22.35 -8.17
N ILE A 157 16.83 -22.14 -7.04
CA ILE A 157 15.89 -21.03 -6.83
C ILE A 157 16.60 -19.69 -7.03
N TRP A 158 17.73 -19.48 -6.37
CA TRP A 158 18.50 -18.25 -6.43
C TRP A 158 18.91 -17.86 -7.86
N ARG A 159 19.37 -18.83 -8.64
CA ARG A 159 19.81 -18.58 -10.01
C ARG A 159 18.67 -18.26 -10.96
N LYS A 160 17.50 -18.86 -10.75
CA LYS A 160 16.38 -18.80 -11.71
C LYS A 160 15.31 -17.80 -11.31
N TYR A 161 15.09 -17.63 -10.00
CA TYR A 161 13.92 -16.94 -9.46
C TYR A 161 14.27 -15.86 -8.42
N ARG A 162 15.49 -15.33 -8.45
CA ARG A 162 15.95 -14.33 -7.46
C ARG A 162 14.99 -13.13 -7.34
N ALA A 163 14.34 -12.74 -8.42
CA ALA A 163 13.40 -11.61 -8.42
C ALA A 163 12.10 -11.89 -7.67
N SER A 164 11.64 -13.15 -7.63
CA SER A 164 10.42 -13.56 -6.91
C SER A 164 10.71 -14.21 -5.55
N LEU A 165 11.97 -14.44 -5.22
CA LEU A 165 12.38 -14.94 -3.91
C LEU A 165 12.48 -13.76 -2.93
N ASP A 166 11.82 -13.88 -1.78
CA ASP A 166 12.05 -13.01 -0.63
C ASP A 166 13.27 -13.50 0.16
N SER A 167 13.13 -14.67 0.77
CA SER A 167 14.15 -15.25 1.65
C SER A 167 13.99 -16.77 1.72
N PHE A 168 14.96 -17.44 2.35
CA PHE A 168 14.85 -18.83 2.77
C PHE A 168 14.47 -18.91 4.24
N ALA A 169 13.92 -20.05 4.62
CA ALA A 169 13.75 -20.45 6.01
C ALA A 169 14.25 -21.89 6.18
N ILE A 170 14.59 -22.30 7.41
CA ILE A 170 15.17 -23.63 7.67
C ILE A 170 14.36 -24.32 8.77
N GLY A 171 13.52 -25.26 8.36
CA GLY A 171 12.66 -26.04 9.25
C GLY A 171 11.30 -25.40 9.49
N ASN A 172 10.59 -25.94 10.50
CA ASN A 172 9.30 -25.46 10.97
C ASN A 172 9.11 -25.88 12.43
N GLU A 173 8.73 -24.95 13.30
CA GLU A 173 8.39 -25.17 14.71
C GLU A 173 9.42 -26.03 15.49
N PRO A 174 10.69 -25.67 15.47
CA PRO A 174 11.74 -26.48 16.08
C PRO A 174 11.57 -26.63 17.60
N ASP A 175 10.96 -25.66 18.28
CA ASP A 175 10.62 -25.69 19.68
C ASP A 175 9.52 -26.70 20.01
N TRP A 176 8.54 -26.90 19.14
CA TRP A 176 7.51 -27.94 19.27
C TRP A 176 8.06 -29.34 19.06
N HIS A 177 8.85 -29.56 18.03
CA HIS A 177 9.47 -30.85 17.77
C HIS A 177 10.37 -31.28 18.92
N HIS A 178 11.01 -30.34 19.60
CA HIS A 178 11.80 -30.62 20.77
C HIS A 178 10.95 -31.11 21.97
N LEU A 179 9.81 -30.46 22.23
CA LEU A 179 8.89 -30.88 23.29
C LEU A 179 8.30 -32.28 23.06
N HIS A 180 8.25 -32.73 21.82
CA HIS A 180 7.66 -34.03 21.40
C HIS A 180 8.65 -35.06 20.87
N SER A 181 9.97 -34.96 21.11
CA SER A 181 11.03 -35.85 20.64
C SER A 181 11.75 -35.34 19.38
N TYR A 182 12.50 -34.29 19.52
CA TYR A 182 13.51 -33.89 18.51
C TYR A 182 14.48 -35.08 18.33
N PRO A 183 14.47 -35.80 17.19
CA PRO A 183 15.12 -37.11 17.07
C PRO A 183 16.61 -37.00 16.80
N GLY A 184 17.27 -36.06 17.39
CA GLY A 184 18.73 -36.03 17.40
C GLY A 184 19.39 -35.28 16.26
N ASN A 185 20.52 -34.90 16.57
CA ASN A 185 21.46 -34.02 15.93
C ASN A 185 21.91 -34.60 14.60
N ILE A 186 21.81 -33.77 13.56
CA ILE A 186 22.49 -34.02 12.27
C ILE A 186 23.99 -33.73 12.45
N VAL A 187 24.34 -32.94 13.46
CA VAL A 187 25.72 -32.53 13.79
C VAL A 187 26.20 -33.39 14.99
N ASP A 188 27.47 -33.85 14.94
CA ASP A 188 28.10 -34.55 16.06
C ASP A 188 28.02 -33.69 17.33
N PRO A 189 27.47 -34.21 18.45
CA PRO A 189 27.40 -33.50 19.74
C PRO A 189 28.71 -32.92 20.24
N ALA A 190 29.87 -33.43 19.79
CA ALA A 190 31.19 -32.94 20.12
C ALA A 190 31.51 -31.55 19.48
N VAL A 191 30.70 -31.09 18.54
CA VAL A 191 30.88 -29.81 17.85
C VAL A 191 30.12 -28.66 18.54
N TYR A 192 29.28 -28.95 19.55
CA TYR A 192 28.50 -27.95 20.27
C TYR A 192 29.40 -27.05 21.11
N GLU A 193 29.48 -25.78 20.79
CA GLU A 193 29.89 -24.78 21.75
C GLU A 193 28.84 -24.76 22.88
N THR A 194 29.23 -25.08 24.08
CA THR A 194 28.39 -24.97 25.27
C THR A 194 28.05 -23.51 25.47
N ILE A 195 26.83 -23.13 25.23
CA ILE A 195 26.33 -21.77 25.57
C ILE A 195 26.22 -21.76 27.11
N PRO A 196 27.01 -20.92 27.80
CA PRO A 196 27.00 -20.91 29.27
C PRO A 196 25.62 -20.50 29.79
N GLY A 197 25.09 -21.27 30.76
CA GLY A 197 23.87 -20.93 31.49
C GLY A 197 22.59 -21.61 31.04
N ILE A 198 22.59 -22.44 29.96
CA ILE A 198 21.39 -23.10 29.41
C ILE A 198 21.50 -24.63 29.55
N ALA A 199 21.86 -25.12 30.72
CA ALA A 199 21.90 -26.57 30.99
C ALA A 199 20.49 -27.17 30.87
N GLY A 200 20.33 -28.19 30.01
CA GLY A 200 19.06 -28.88 29.78
C GLY A 200 18.13 -28.29 28.70
N SER A 201 18.51 -27.21 28.06
CA SER A 201 17.79 -26.65 26.90
C SER A 201 18.13 -27.38 25.61
N ALA A 202 17.19 -27.54 24.73
CA ALA A 202 17.41 -28.00 23.38
C ALA A 202 17.77 -26.92 22.37
N TYR A 203 17.63 -25.69 22.75
CA TYR A 203 17.95 -24.56 21.90
C TYR A 203 19.39 -24.64 21.32
N PRO A 204 20.46 -24.97 22.09
CA PRO A 204 21.81 -25.11 21.54
C PRO A 204 21.91 -26.16 20.42
N SER A 205 21.21 -27.31 20.56
CA SER A 205 21.18 -28.34 19.53
C SER A 205 20.51 -27.84 18.26
N TYR A 206 19.38 -27.20 18.38
CA TYR A 206 18.70 -26.54 17.28
C TYR A 206 19.61 -25.53 16.58
N LEU A 207 20.22 -24.61 17.32
CA LEU A 207 21.07 -23.57 16.76
C LEU A 207 22.25 -24.15 15.98
N ALA A 208 22.88 -25.22 16.50
CA ALA A 208 23.98 -25.87 15.82
C ALA A 208 23.54 -26.52 14.50
N ASP A 209 22.40 -27.21 14.48
CA ASP A 209 21.84 -27.81 13.26
C ASP A 209 21.47 -26.71 12.26
N TRP A 210 20.76 -25.67 12.71
CA TRP A 210 20.41 -24.55 11.85
C TRP A 210 21.65 -23.90 11.21
N ARG A 211 22.68 -23.61 11.99
CA ARG A 211 23.96 -23.04 11.51
C ARG A 211 24.67 -23.93 10.50
N TYR A 212 24.59 -25.25 10.68
CA TYR A 212 25.16 -26.19 9.72
C TYR A 212 24.44 -26.11 8.37
N PHE A 213 23.11 -26.06 8.35
CA PHE A 213 22.30 -25.89 7.13
C PHE A 213 22.56 -24.53 6.49
N ALA A 214 22.44 -23.44 7.25
CA ALA A 214 22.65 -22.08 6.76
C ALA A 214 24.04 -21.91 6.13
N LYS A 215 25.11 -22.38 6.80
CA LYS A 215 26.47 -22.34 6.26
C LYS A 215 26.62 -23.21 5.00
N THR A 216 25.93 -24.35 4.92
CA THR A 216 25.97 -25.21 3.73
C THR A 216 25.26 -24.54 2.54
N ILE A 217 24.13 -23.88 2.77
CA ILE A 217 23.41 -23.07 1.77
C ILE A 217 24.31 -21.91 1.32
N MET A 218 24.89 -21.17 2.26
CA MET A 218 25.73 -19.99 1.97
C MET A 218 27.01 -20.31 1.17
N ARG A 219 27.53 -21.55 1.24
CA ARG A 219 28.64 -22.00 0.37
C ARG A 219 28.24 -22.01 -1.11
N SER A 220 26.96 -22.23 -1.41
CA SER A 220 26.38 -22.27 -2.76
C SER A 220 25.75 -20.92 -3.16
N VAL A 221 25.23 -20.18 -2.18
CA VAL A 221 24.51 -18.90 -2.32
C VAL A 221 25.00 -17.95 -1.22
N ALA A 222 26.13 -17.29 -1.44
CA ALA A 222 26.79 -16.45 -0.41
C ALA A 222 25.92 -15.28 0.13
N ALA A 223 24.95 -14.82 -0.66
CA ALA A 223 24.03 -13.75 -0.31
C ALA A 223 22.60 -14.29 -0.01
N ALA A 224 22.49 -15.56 0.41
CA ALA A 224 21.21 -16.09 0.88
C ALA A 224 20.72 -15.32 2.11
N THR A 225 19.45 -14.93 2.09
CA THR A 225 18.76 -14.26 3.19
C THR A 225 17.86 -15.25 3.90
N PHE A 226 17.69 -15.06 5.21
CA PHE A 226 16.93 -15.99 6.07
C PHE A 226 15.86 -15.27 6.88
N VAL A 227 14.73 -15.96 7.08
CA VAL A 227 13.65 -15.61 8.01
C VAL A 227 13.43 -16.80 8.93
N ASP A 228 13.88 -16.72 10.18
CA ASP A 228 13.91 -17.83 11.16
C ASP A 228 13.79 -17.27 12.60
N PRO A 229 13.53 -18.06 13.66
CA PRO A 229 13.58 -19.53 13.76
C PRO A 229 12.24 -20.26 13.57
N TYR A 230 11.16 -19.62 13.15
CA TYR A 230 9.84 -20.23 12.98
C TYR A 230 9.31 -20.99 14.21
N THR A 231 9.49 -20.41 15.40
CA THR A 231 8.99 -21.04 16.63
C THR A 231 7.46 -21.16 16.61
N GLY A 232 6.94 -22.31 17.04
CA GLY A 232 5.50 -22.58 17.06
C GLY A 232 4.77 -21.88 18.21
N SER A 233 5.52 -21.46 19.23
CA SER A 233 4.98 -20.73 20.39
C SER A 233 6.03 -19.86 21.06
N TYR A 234 5.63 -19.12 22.11
CA TYR A 234 6.59 -18.48 23.01
C TYR A 234 7.23 -19.55 23.91
N THR A 235 8.28 -20.18 23.45
CA THR A 235 9.05 -21.16 24.21
C THR A 235 10.32 -20.54 24.75
N THR A 236 10.54 -20.66 26.08
CA THR A 236 11.75 -20.16 26.70
C THR A 236 12.92 -21.12 26.56
N LEU A 237 14.13 -20.62 26.83
CA LEU A 237 15.35 -21.41 26.85
C LEU A 237 15.34 -22.55 27.88
N THR A 238 14.42 -22.56 28.83
CA THR A 238 14.21 -23.66 29.78
C THR A 238 13.18 -24.68 29.27
N ASN A 239 12.81 -24.61 27.99
CA ASN A 239 11.80 -25.46 27.34
C ASN A 239 10.39 -25.36 27.97
N THR A 240 10.08 -24.21 28.54
CA THR A 240 8.75 -23.96 29.11
C THR A 240 7.93 -23.17 28.07
N PRO A 241 6.84 -23.72 27.53
CA PRO A 241 5.96 -22.98 26.63
C PRO A 241 5.14 -21.95 27.41
N ASN A 242 4.92 -20.80 26.78
CA ASN A 242 4.09 -19.69 27.30
C ASN A 242 4.29 -19.40 28.82
N PRO A 243 5.53 -19.25 29.32
CA PRO A 243 5.76 -18.91 30.72
C PRO A 243 5.48 -17.44 30.97
N THR A 244 5.34 -17.07 32.24
CA THR A 244 5.14 -15.67 32.65
C THR A 244 6.41 -14.81 32.54
N SER A 245 7.57 -15.44 32.33
CA SER A 245 8.88 -14.76 32.21
C SER A 245 9.93 -15.67 31.60
N GLY A 246 10.99 -15.10 31.07
CA GLY A 246 12.14 -15.82 30.52
C GLY A 246 12.48 -15.32 29.11
N VAL A 247 13.67 -15.65 28.61
CA VAL A 247 14.11 -15.33 27.25
C VAL A 247 13.55 -16.39 26.29
N SER A 248 12.90 -15.95 25.22
CA SER A 248 12.35 -16.86 24.20
C SER A 248 13.44 -17.38 23.26
N TRP A 249 13.15 -18.51 22.60
CA TRP A 249 13.99 -19.04 21.53
C TRP A 249 14.17 -17.99 20.40
N THR A 250 13.10 -17.31 20.00
CA THR A 250 13.15 -16.28 18.95
C THR A 250 14.06 -15.12 19.32
N GLN A 251 13.97 -14.63 20.57
CA GLN A 251 14.85 -13.57 21.07
C GLN A 251 16.32 -14.02 21.08
N GLN A 252 16.60 -15.20 21.68
CA GLN A 252 17.98 -15.71 21.76
C GLN A 252 18.57 -15.96 20.37
N PHE A 253 17.78 -16.54 19.45
CA PHE A 253 18.20 -16.77 18.07
C PHE A 253 18.58 -15.46 17.38
N THR A 254 17.77 -14.41 17.59
CA THR A 254 18.09 -13.09 17.03
C THR A 254 19.42 -12.56 17.56
N GLU A 255 19.66 -12.67 18.88
CA GLU A 255 20.93 -12.24 19.47
C GLU A 255 22.12 -13.03 18.93
N ASP A 256 21.97 -14.34 18.76
CA ASP A 256 23.03 -15.24 18.29
C ASP A 256 23.35 -15.02 16.80
N GLU A 257 22.35 -14.70 15.97
CA GLU A 257 22.49 -14.66 14.51
C GLU A 257 22.65 -13.24 13.93
N LYS A 258 22.23 -12.19 14.64
CA LYS A 258 22.38 -10.79 14.17
C LYS A 258 23.83 -10.35 14.00
N ASN A 259 24.77 -11.03 14.64
CA ASN A 259 26.18 -10.68 14.64
C ASN A 259 26.97 -11.60 13.70
N ALA A 260 27.49 -11.06 12.60
CA ALA A 260 28.25 -11.79 11.58
C ALA A 260 29.53 -12.47 12.10
N LYS A 261 29.99 -12.16 13.31
CA LYS A 261 31.15 -12.82 13.91
C LYS A 261 30.82 -14.23 14.41
N ASN A 262 29.60 -14.44 14.91
CA ASN A 262 29.16 -15.70 15.52
C ASN A 262 28.03 -16.36 14.72
N GLY A 263 27.23 -15.57 14.02
CA GLY A 263 26.04 -15.97 13.24
C GLY A 263 26.14 -15.60 11.75
N VAL A 264 25.00 -15.57 11.08
CA VAL A 264 24.92 -15.15 9.65
C VAL A 264 25.03 -13.63 9.46
N GLY A 265 24.72 -12.85 10.48
CA GLY A 265 24.72 -11.39 10.50
C GLY A 265 23.38 -10.77 10.09
N ALA A 266 23.04 -9.62 10.69
CA ALA A 266 21.80 -8.91 10.46
C ALA A 266 21.44 -8.64 8.98
N PRO A 267 22.38 -8.35 8.06
CA PRO A 267 22.03 -8.19 6.65
C PRO A 267 21.52 -9.47 5.96
N LEU A 268 21.79 -10.65 6.52
CA LEU A 268 21.34 -11.93 5.97
C LEU A 268 20.17 -12.53 6.77
N LEU A 269 20.03 -12.20 8.07
CA LEU A 269 18.82 -12.45 8.85
C LEU A 269 17.85 -11.28 8.63
N VAL A 270 16.99 -11.40 7.63
CA VAL A 270 16.12 -10.30 7.20
C VAL A 270 14.90 -10.12 8.09
N ALA A 271 14.46 -11.17 8.81
CA ALA A 271 13.50 -11.07 9.89
C ALA A 271 13.65 -12.24 10.88
N ALA A 272 13.34 -11.99 12.14
CA ALA A 272 13.01 -13.04 13.09
C ALA A 272 11.55 -13.48 12.89
N ALA A 273 11.24 -14.75 13.12
CA ALA A 273 9.93 -15.31 12.78
C ALA A 273 9.35 -16.19 13.88
N GLN A 274 8.04 -16.14 14.01
CA GLN A 274 7.25 -16.96 14.93
C GLN A 274 5.89 -17.30 14.32
N HIS A 275 5.24 -18.33 14.85
CA HIS A 275 3.85 -18.69 14.59
C HIS A 275 2.93 -18.23 15.72
N HIS A 276 1.67 -17.95 15.39
CA HIS A 276 0.69 -17.49 16.37
C HIS A 276 -0.74 -17.91 16.01
N TYR A 277 -1.26 -18.91 16.73
CA TYR A 277 -2.67 -19.28 16.71
C TYR A 277 -3.37 -18.72 17.93
N VAL A 278 -4.10 -17.62 17.72
CA VAL A 278 -4.56 -16.71 18.78
C VAL A 278 -5.48 -17.40 19.79
N GLY A 279 -6.45 -18.19 19.31
CA GLY A 279 -7.42 -18.92 20.15
C GLY A 279 -6.95 -20.31 20.61
N GLY A 280 -5.71 -20.72 20.33
CA GLY A 280 -5.21 -22.04 20.71
C GLY A 280 -5.98 -23.20 20.03
N SER A 281 -6.18 -24.32 20.76
CA SER A 281 -6.89 -25.50 20.28
C SER A 281 -8.42 -25.31 20.38
N PRO A 282 -9.21 -25.71 19.35
CA PRO A 282 -10.68 -25.56 19.36
C PRO A 282 -11.40 -26.61 20.21
N LYS A 283 -10.69 -27.49 20.91
CA LYS A 283 -11.27 -28.63 21.62
C LYS A 283 -12.34 -28.21 22.65
N GLY A 284 -13.59 -28.55 22.36
CA GLY A 284 -14.73 -28.24 23.22
C GLY A 284 -15.32 -26.85 23.03
N THR A 285 -14.79 -26.04 22.10
CA THR A 285 -15.30 -24.70 21.80
C THR A 285 -16.48 -24.78 20.84
N THR A 286 -17.59 -24.13 21.18
CA THR A 286 -18.73 -23.97 20.27
C THR A 286 -18.44 -22.90 19.22
N THR A 287 -19.17 -22.93 18.10
CA THR A 287 -19.07 -21.89 17.05
C THR A 287 -19.28 -20.48 17.62
N GLN A 288 -20.27 -20.30 18.49
CA GLN A 288 -20.55 -18.98 19.08
C GLN A 288 -19.41 -18.54 20.01
N GLN A 289 -18.90 -19.43 20.85
CA GLN A 289 -17.75 -19.13 21.70
C GLN A 289 -16.50 -18.73 20.88
N ALA A 290 -16.27 -19.40 19.76
CA ALA A 290 -15.16 -19.04 18.87
C ALA A 290 -15.34 -17.64 18.25
N ILE A 291 -16.59 -17.28 17.86
CA ILE A 291 -16.92 -15.92 17.40
C ILE A 291 -16.67 -14.89 18.50
N ASP A 292 -17.24 -15.11 19.70
CA ASP A 292 -17.12 -14.20 20.83
C ASP A 292 -15.64 -14.03 21.23
N ASN A 293 -14.88 -15.10 21.18
CA ASN A 293 -13.44 -15.07 21.45
C ASN A 293 -12.66 -14.27 20.38
N MET A 294 -12.87 -14.53 19.08
CA MET A 294 -12.19 -13.76 18.01
C MET A 294 -12.44 -12.26 18.11
N LEU A 295 -13.65 -11.85 18.47
CA LEU A 295 -14.04 -10.46 18.56
C LEU A 295 -13.80 -9.83 19.94
N SER A 296 -13.21 -10.57 20.88
CA SER A 296 -12.93 -10.09 22.24
C SER A 296 -11.92 -8.94 22.24
N ARG A 297 -12.16 -7.92 23.09
CA ARG A 297 -11.17 -6.85 23.36
C ARG A 297 -9.95 -7.36 24.13
N ASN A 298 -10.06 -8.47 24.85
CA ASN A 298 -8.97 -8.96 25.70
C ASN A 298 -7.67 -9.20 24.90
N TRP A 299 -7.78 -9.49 23.61
CA TRP A 299 -6.60 -9.66 22.73
C TRP A 299 -5.75 -8.41 22.63
N VAL A 300 -6.35 -7.23 22.66
CA VAL A 300 -5.68 -5.93 22.46
C VAL A 300 -5.45 -5.17 23.78
N ASP A 301 -6.25 -5.43 24.80
CA ASP A 301 -6.22 -4.69 26.06
C ASP A 301 -5.48 -5.42 27.21
N ASP A 302 -5.48 -6.75 27.20
CA ASP A 302 -4.88 -7.55 28.27
C ASP A 302 -3.35 -7.61 28.15
N THR A 303 -2.69 -7.46 29.27
CA THR A 303 -1.21 -7.48 29.34
C THR A 303 -0.66 -8.72 30.05
N GLN A 304 -1.52 -9.63 30.44
CA GLN A 304 -1.16 -10.84 31.19
C GLN A 304 -1.52 -12.08 30.40
N ILE A 305 -0.74 -13.16 30.56
CA ILE A 305 -1.17 -14.48 30.13
C ILE A 305 -2.28 -14.94 31.08
N SER A 306 -3.41 -15.34 30.50
CA SER A 306 -4.53 -15.89 31.26
C SER A 306 -5.11 -17.12 30.52
N THR A 307 -5.99 -17.84 31.17
CA THR A 307 -6.87 -18.77 30.47
C THR A 307 -7.82 -17.95 29.60
N GLY A 308 -8.01 -18.35 28.35
CA GLY A 308 -8.90 -17.64 27.43
C GLY A 308 -10.30 -17.43 28.02
N PRO A 309 -11.01 -16.39 27.59
CA PRO A 309 -12.34 -16.07 28.13
C PRO A 309 -13.34 -17.22 27.92
N GLU A 310 -13.10 -18.10 26.96
CA GLU A 310 -14.05 -19.08 26.47
C GLU A 310 -13.55 -20.54 26.51
N GLY A 311 -12.39 -20.83 27.14
CA GLY A 311 -11.91 -22.21 27.14
C GLY A 311 -10.76 -22.50 28.11
N PRO A 312 -10.38 -23.78 28.25
CA PRO A 312 -9.33 -24.22 29.18
C PRO A 312 -7.91 -23.96 28.68
N GLU A 313 -7.75 -23.44 27.46
CA GLU A 313 -6.46 -23.19 26.85
C GLU A 313 -5.88 -21.83 27.30
N THR A 314 -4.58 -21.79 27.49
CA THR A 314 -3.86 -20.55 27.80
C THR A 314 -3.78 -19.72 26.52
N TYR A 315 -4.27 -18.50 26.57
CA TYR A 315 -4.12 -17.58 25.45
C TYR A 315 -3.07 -16.51 25.73
N THR A 316 -2.46 -15.99 24.67
CA THR A 316 -1.39 -14.99 24.76
C THR A 316 -1.87 -13.68 24.13
N PRO A 317 -2.26 -12.68 24.95
CA PRO A 317 -2.68 -11.36 24.45
C PRO A 317 -1.58 -10.68 23.65
N TYR A 318 -1.95 -9.89 22.63
CA TYR A 318 -0.98 -9.22 21.76
C TYR A 318 -0.02 -8.30 22.53
N PRO A 319 -0.46 -7.47 23.52
CA PRO A 319 0.45 -6.61 24.28
C PRO A 319 1.46 -7.40 25.14
N TRP A 320 1.08 -8.61 25.59
CA TRP A 320 2.01 -9.46 26.33
C TRP A 320 3.08 -10.03 25.39
N LEU A 321 2.68 -10.62 24.25
CA LEU A 321 3.60 -11.19 23.26
C LEU A 321 4.51 -10.12 22.66
N TYR A 322 3.98 -8.92 22.41
CA TYR A 322 4.77 -7.78 21.97
C TYR A 322 5.93 -7.51 22.92
N ARG A 323 5.65 -7.27 24.21
CA ARG A 323 6.66 -6.88 25.20
C ARG A 323 7.70 -7.97 25.47
N HIS A 324 7.29 -9.22 25.44
CA HIS A 324 8.18 -10.32 25.84
C HIS A 324 8.93 -10.95 24.66
N ASN A 325 8.47 -10.76 23.45
CA ASN A 325 9.10 -11.38 22.29
C ASN A 325 9.47 -10.39 21.16
N LEU A 326 8.50 -9.64 20.64
CA LEU A 326 8.72 -8.78 19.48
C LEU A 326 9.55 -7.54 19.81
N GLU A 327 9.21 -6.80 20.86
CA GLU A 327 9.92 -5.59 21.25
C GLU A 327 11.43 -5.81 21.52
N PRO A 328 11.85 -6.90 22.21
CA PRO A 328 13.27 -7.21 22.35
C PRO A 328 13.98 -7.42 21.01
N VAL A 329 13.35 -8.13 20.08
CA VAL A 329 13.90 -8.37 18.73
C VAL A 329 14.03 -7.07 17.92
N LEU A 330 13.01 -6.20 17.96
CA LEU A 330 13.08 -4.89 17.31
C LEU A 330 14.17 -4.00 17.90
N LYS A 331 14.39 -4.04 19.22
CA LYS A 331 15.51 -3.33 19.88
C LYS A 331 16.88 -3.80 19.41
N ASP A 332 16.97 -5.03 18.97
CA ASP A 332 18.16 -5.61 18.32
C ASP A 332 18.36 -5.18 16.87
N GLY A 333 17.42 -4.42 16.32
CA GLY A 333 17.47 -3.92 14.95
C GLY A 333 17.13 -4.98 13.90
N VAL A 334 16.50 -6.09 14.27
CA VAL A 334 16.05 -7.14 13.36
C VAL A 334 14.54 -7.03 13.19
N PRO A 335 14.02 -6.98 11.95
CA PRO A 335 12.58 -7.04 11.68
C PRO A 335 11.95 -8.32 12.25
N TYR A 336 10.65 -8.29 12.49
CA TYR A 336 9.92 -9.43 13.03
C TYR A 336 8.71 -9.75 12.17
N ARG A 337 8.52 -11.03 11.79
CA ARG A 337 7.44 -11.48 10.94
C ARG A 337 6.66 -12.64 11.55
N MET A 338 5.33 -12.59 11.49
CA MET A 338 4.46 -13.71 11.86
C MET A 338 4.25 -14.58 10.62
N THR A 339 5.07 -15.60 10.48
CA THR A 339 5.15 -16.40 9.24
C THR A 339 4.09 -17.51 9.14
N GLU A 340 3.37 -17.75 10.23
CA GLU A 340 2.19 -18.61 10.25
C GLU A 340 1.25 -18.15 11.36
N ALA A 341 0.04 -17.74 11.01
CA ALA A 341 -0.94 -17.26 11.98
C ALA A 341 -2.35 -17.62 11.59
N ASN A 342 -3.22 -17.79 12.60
CA ASN A 342 -4.66 -17.85 12.41
C ASN A 342 -5.41 -17.56 13.73
N ASP A 343 -6.75 -17.48 13.63
CA ASP A 343 -7.66 -17.28 14.75
C ASP A 343 -7.62 -18.46 15.74
N VAL A 344 -7.78 -19.69 15.23
CA VAL A 344 -7.79 -20.92 16.02
C VAL A 344 -7.02 -22.03 15.30
N LEU A 345 -6.25 -22.84 16.01
CA LEU A 345 -5.53 -23.98 15.43
C LEU A 345 -6.52 -24.99 14.84
N GLY A 346 -6.43 -25.24 13.54
CA GLY A 346 -7.34 -26.15 12.82
C GLY A 346 -8.74 -25.59 12.54
N GLY A 347 -9.07 -24.43 13.08
CA GLY A 347 -10.32 -23.71 12.83
C GLY A 347 -11.56 -24.26 13.50
N VAL A 348 -12.58 -23.40 13.60
CA VAL A 348 -13.94 -23.75 14.05
C VAL A 348 -14.90 -23.43 12.91
N GLN A 349 -15.54 -24.46 12.37
CA GLN A 349 -16.50 -24.29 11.27
C GLN A 349 -17.68 -23.35 11.68
N GLY A 350 -17.99 -22.39 10.84
CA GLY A 350 -19.00 -21.35 11.12
C GLY A 350 -18.50 -20.17 11.96
N ALA A 351 -17.22 -20.20 12.36
CA ALA A 351 -16.53 -19.09 13.04
C ALA A 351 -15.30 -18.67 12.22
N SER A 352 -14.29 -19.55 12.10
CA SER A 352 -13.03 -19.23 11.39
C SER A 352 -13.22 -18.96 9.89
N ASN A 353 -14.29 -19.47 9.29
CA ASN A 353 -14.68 -19.22 7.90
C ASN A 353 -15.92 -18.30 7.78
N ALA A 354 -16.33 -17.65 8.87
CA ALA A 354 -17.43 -16.70 8.92
C ALA A 354 -16.94 -15.23 8.92
N TYR A 355 -17.87 -14.30 8.92
CA TYR A 355 -17.58 -12.88 8.85
C TYR A 355 -16.77 -12.37 10.07
N ALA A 356 -16.92 -13.01 11.23
CA ALA A 356 -16.09 -12.72 12.41
C ALA A 356 -14.58 -12.78 12.07
N ALA A 357 -14.18 -13.75 11.24
CA ALA A 357 -12.78 -13.90 10.82
C ALA A 357 -12.29 -12.74 9.94
N ALA A 358 -13.18 -12.06 9.20
CA ALA A 358 -12.83 -10.86 8.44
C ALA A 358 -12.48 -9.69 9.37
N LEU A 359 -13.31 -9.44 10.38
CA LEU A 359 -13.07 -8.37 11.36
C LEU A 359 -11.83 -8.67 12.22
N TRP A 360 -11.67 -9.96 12.63
CA TRP A 360 -10.49 -10.38 13.38
C TRP A 360 -9.20 -10.20 12.58
N ALA A 361 -9.16 -10.65 11.32
CA ALA A 361 -7.95 -10.56 10.49
C ALA A 361 -7.54 -9.10 10.25
N LEU A 362 -8.52 -8.21 9.98
CA LEU A 362 -8.28 -6.78 9.82
C LEU A 362 -7.71 -6.15 11.10
N ASP A 363 -8.29 -6.46 12.27
CA ASP A 363 -7.84 -5.98 13.58
C ASP A 363 -6.44 -6.50 13.91
N TYR A 364 -6.20 -7.80 13.69
CA TYR A 364 -4.91 -8.47 13.89
C TYR A 364 -3.79 -7.82 13.08
N MET A 365 -4.01 -7.64 11.78
CA MET A 365 -3.01 -7.05 10.89
C MET A 365 -2.68 -5.61 11.30
N HIS A 366 -3.68 -4.78 11.57
CA HIS A 366 -3.47 -3.39 12.00
C HIS A 366 -2.78 -3.29 13.36
N TRP A 367 -3.16 -4.14 14.32
CA TRP A 367 -2.52 -4.11 15.63
C TRP A 367 -1.04 -4.41 15.56
N TRP A 368 -0.66 -5.47 14.83
CA TRP A 368 0.74 -5.84 14.68
C TRP A 368 1.53 -4.85 13.84
N ALA A 369 0.94 -4.30 12.79
CA ALA A 369 1.55 -3.22 12.01
C ALA A 369 1.83 -1.99 12.88
N ALA A 370 0.87 -1.61 13.74
CA ALA A 370 1.04 -0.49 14.68
C ALA A 370 2.17 -0.72 15.71
N HIS A 371 2.57 -1.97 15.91
CA HIS A 371 3.64 -2.36 16.83
C HIS A 371 4.95 -2.76 16.12
N GLY A 372 5.10 -2.43 14.83
CA GLY A 372 6.37 -2.56 14.09
C GLY A 372 6.65 -3.96 13.53
N MET A 373 5.64 -4.82 13.41
CA MET A 373 5.79 -6.10 12.73
C MET A 373 6.05 -5.88 11.22
N ALA A 374 6.92 -6.71 10.65
CA ALA A 374 7.29 -6.64 9.24
C ALA A 374 6.30 -7.35 8.31
N GLY A 375 5.45 -8.23 8.82
CA GLY A 375 4.45 -8.92 8.01
C GLY A 375 3.75 -10.06 8.73
N VAL A 376 2.60 -10.45 8.16
CA VAL A 376 1.76 -11.55 8.65
C VAL A 376 1.43 -12.48 7.48
N ASN A 377 1.70 -13.78 7.64
CA ASN A 377 1.26 -14.81 6.70
C ASN A 377 0.17 -15.67 7.37
N PHE A 378 -1.09 -15.51 6.96
CA PHE A 378 -2.16 -16.39 7.45
C PHE A 378 -2.02 -17.78 6.83
N HIS A 379 -2.02 -18.80 7.67
CA HIS A 379 -1.90 -20.17 7.20
C HIS A 379 -3.10 -20.56 6.34
N ASN A 380 -2.82 -21.03 5.13
CA ASN A 380 -3.81 -21.42 4.13
C ASN A 380 -3.58 -22.88 3.71
N ASN A 381 -4.40 -23.75 4.25
CA ASN A 381 -4.30 -25.18 3.99
C ASN A 381 -5.70 -25.70 3.64
N PRO A 382 -5.97 -26.14 2.39
CA PRO A 382 -7.33 -26.29 1.82
C PRO A 382 -8.33 -27.22 2.52
N TRP A 383 -8.04 -27.72 3.71
CA TRP A 383 -8.92 -28.56 4.52
C TRP A 383 -9.01 -28.20 5.99
N ILE A 384 -8.30 -27.17 6.44
CA ILE A 384 -8.53 -26.63 7.77
C ILE A 384 -9.55 -25.48 7.66
N GLY A 385 -10.45 -25.37 8.63
CA GLY A 385 -11.53 -24.39 8.60
C GLY A 385 -11.10 -22.91 8.71
N THR A 386 -9.79 -22.63 8.68
CA THR A 386 -9.19 -21.31 8.80
C THR A 386 -8.75 -20.70 7.46
N ASP A 387 -8.95 -21.41 6.35
CA ASP A 387 -8.44 -21.00 5.06
C ASP A 387 -8.96 -19.63 4.59
N THR A 388 -8.09 -18.89 3.91
CA THR A 388 -8.44 -17.64 3.23
C THR A 388 -8.87 -17.90 1.80
N ILE A 389 -8.16 -18.80 1.08
CA ILE A 389 -8.52 -19.22 -0.29
C ILE A 389 -8.91 -20.69 -0.26
N VAL A 390 -10.10 -20.98 -0.74
CA VAL A 390 -10.68 -22.31 -0.76
C VAL A 390 -11.17 -22.71 -2.15
N PRO A 391 -11.10 -24.00 -2.50
CA PRO A 391 -11.71 -24.51 -3.72
C PRO A 391 -13.24 -24.63 -3.58
N SER A 392 -13.93 -24.75 -4.70
CA SER A 392 -15.37 -25.10 -4.71
C SER A 392 -15.56 -26.32 -5.60
N PRO A 393 -16.22 -27.40 -5.10
CA PRO A 393 -16.67 -27.55 -3.73
C PRO A 393 -15.53 -27.78 -2.72
N ASN A 394 -15.77 -27.42 -1.46
CA ASN A 394 -14.87 -27.68 -0.33
C ASN A 394 -15.61 -28.59 0.70
N PRO A 395 -15.08 -29.77 1.06
CA PRO A 395 -13.81 -30.34 0.60
C PRO A 395 -13.83 -30.79 -0.87
N CYS A 396 -12.63 -30.88 -1.47
CA CYS A 396 -12.46 -31.35 -2.83
C CYS A 396 -12.96 -32.78 -3.02
N PRO A 397 -13.77 -33.09 -4.05
CA PRO A 397 -14.08 -34.46 -4.43
C PRO A 397 -12.86 -35.18 -5.03
N THR A 398 -12.88 -36.50 -5.05
CA THR A 398 -11.81 -37.32 -5.64
C THR A 398 -11.57 -37.07 -7.14
N THR A 399 -12.54 -36.42 -7.80
CA THR A 399 -12.43 -35.98 -9.21
C THR A 399 -11.69 -34.69 -9.39
N GLY A 400 -11.16 -34.10 -8.30
CA GLY A 400 -10.47 -32.82 -8.28
C GLY A 400 -11.40 -31.64 -8.00
N CYS A 401 -10.81 -30.51 -7.67
CA CYS A 401 -11.49 -29.25 -7.45
C CYS A 401 -10.85 -28.13 -8.27
N GLY A 402 -11.65 -27.12 -8.50
CA GLY A 402 -11.28 -25.88 -9.15
C GLY A 402 -12.12 -24.76 -8.55
N ASN A 403 -12.31 -23.68 -9.29
CA ASN A 403 -13.17 -22.57 -8.90
C ASN A 403 -12.81 -22.02 -7.51
N TYR A 404 -11.54 -21.59 -7.37
CA TYR A 404 -11.03 -21.03 -6.12
C TYR A 404 -11.70 -19.68 -5.83
N HIS A 405 -12.03 -19.45 -4.57
CA HIS A 405 -12.62 -18.21 -4.08
C HIS A 405 -12.10 -17.89 -2.68
N THR A 406 -12.31 -16.66 -2.22
CA THR A 406 -11.92 -16.26 -0.86
C THR A 406 -13.05 -16.51 0.14
N THR A 407 -12.67 -16.86 1.37
CA THR A 407 -13.55 -16.84 2.54
C THR A 407 -13.72 -15.39 3.03
N PRO A 408 -14.62 -15.12 3.99
CA PRO A 408 -14.75 -13.78 4.60
C PRO A 408 -13.42 -13.21 5.15
N LYS A 409 -12.47 -14.04 5.60
CA LYS A 409 -11.15 -13.60 6.05
C LYS A 409 -10.43 -12.75 5.00
N GLY A 410 -10.45 -13.13 3.72
CA GLY A 410 -9.81 -12.35 2.65
C GLY A 410 -10.43 -10.97 2.42
N TYR A 411 -11.68 -10.76 2.82
CA TYR A 411 -12.27 -9.41 2.81
C TYR A 411 -11.66 -8.51 3.89
N GLY A 412 -11.30 -9.07 5.05
CA GLY A 412 -10.53 -8.37 6.07
C GLY A 412 -9.13 -8.01 5.56
N MET A 413 -8.46 -8.94 4.87
CA MET A 413 -7.17 -8.67 4.20
C MET A 413 -7.31 -7.58 3.13
N LYS A 414 -8.39 -7.60 2.32
CA LYS A 414 -8.67 -6.56 1.34
C LYS A 414 -8.89 -5.19 2.00
N ALA A 415 -9.58 -5.14 3.12
CA ALA A 415 -9.76 -3.88 3.86
C ALA A 415 -8.42 -3.32 4.36
N PHE A 416 -7.51 -4.20 4.82
CA PHE A 416 -6.14 -3.81 5.17
C PHE A 416 -5.35 -3.37 3.92
N ASP A 417 -5.45 -4.10 2.79
CA ASP A 417 -4.83 -3.71 1.52
C ASP A 417 -5.28 -2.31 1.05
N LEU A 418 -6.49 -1.88 1.40
CA LEU A 418 -7.00 -0.55 1.07
C LEU A 418 -6.58 0.56 2.04
N GLY A 419 -6.26 0.24 3.29
CA GLY A 419 -6.04 1.23 4.36
C GLY A 419 -4.74 1.07 5.15
N GLY A 420 -3.90 0.09 4.84
CA GLY A 420 -2.69 -0.22 5.60
C GLY A 420 -1.39 0.22 4.91
N HIS A 421 -1.34 1.43 4.34
CA HIS A 421 -0.20 1.90 3.57
C HIS A 421 0.42 3.16 4.14
N GLY A 422 1.75 3.21 4.22
CA GLY A 422 2.50 4.34 4.72
C GLY A 422 2.99 4.12 6.15
N TYR A 423 2.87 5.13 6.96
CA TYR A 423 3.31 5.11 8.37
C TYR A 423 2.11 5.01 9.30
N VAL A 424 2.29 4.27 10.38
CA VAL A 424 1.32 4.28 11.48
C VAL A 424 1.30 5.66 12.12
N GLU A 425 0.12 6.24 12.25
CA GLU A 425 -0.07 7.56 12.86
C GLU A 425 -0.56 7.39 14.30
N PRO A 426 0.02 8.13 15.28
CA PRO A 426 -0.46 8.08 16.64
C PRO A 426 -1.92 8.52 16.74
N ILE A 427 -2.75 7.70 17.37
CA ILE A 427 -4.18 7.90 17.51
C ILE A 427 -4.59 7.88 19.00
N ALA A 428 -5.32 8.89 19.43
CA ALA A 428 -5.98 8.91 20.73
C ALA A 428 -7.48 8.62 20.57
N ILE A 429 -7.97 7.62 21.29
CA ILE A 429 -9.36 7.17 21.20
C ILE A 429 -10.11 7.57 22.47
N SER A 430 -11.10 8.44 22.35
CA SER A 430 -12.06 8.74 23.42
C SER A 430 -13.32 7.91 23.22
N ASN A 431 -13.49 6.89 24.05
CA ASN A 431 -14.59 5.92 24.01
C ASN A 431 -15.25 5.82 25.42
N PRO A 432 -16.02 6.84 25.82
CA PRO A 432 -16.53 6.95 27.20
C PRO A 432 -17.50 5.83 27.60
N ASN A 433 -18.11 5.19 26.61
CA ASN A 433 -19.07 4.11 26.87
C ASN A 433 -18.42 2.71 26.76
N ASN A 434 -17.13 2.65 26.60
CA ASN A 434 -16.35 1.40 26.52
C ASN A 434 -16.86 0.40 25.48
N VAL A 435 -17.34 0.89 24.32
CA VAL A 435 -17.81 0.06 23.21
C VAL A 435 -16.67 -0.76 22.65
N ASN A 436 -16.92 -1.99 22.21
CA ASN A 436 -15.89 -2.87 21.61
C ASN A 436 -15.54 -2.42 20.19
N VAL A 437 -14.81 -1.31 20.10
CA VAL A 437 -14.32 -0.69 18.85
C VAL A 437 -12.81 -0.52 18.92
N THR A 438 -12.11 -0.93 17.88
CA THR A 438 -10.71 -0.58 17.64
C THR A 438 -10.59 0.38 16.47
N ALA A 439 -9.58 1.22 16.48
CA ALA A 439 -9.30 2.15 15.40
C ALA A 439 -7.80 2.33 15.20
N TYR A 440 -7.41 2.44 13.94
CA TYR A 440 -6.02 2.59 13.52
C TYR A 440 -5.94 3.71 12.49
N ALA A 441 -4.84 4.45 12.51
CA ALA A 441 -4.55 5.48 11.54
C ALA A 441 -3.22 5.17 10.85
N VAL A 442 -3.22 5.22 9.54
CA VAL A 442 -2.04 4.96 8.70
C VAL A 442 -2.02 5.99 7.60
N GLY A 443 -0.89 6.61 7.33
CA GLY A 443 -0.84 7.63 6.30
C GLY A 443 0.53 7.86 5.70
N ASP A 444 0.52 8.64 4.66
CA ASP A 444 1.69 9.20 4.01
C ASP A 444 1.48 10.71 3.78
N ALA A 445 2.35 11.34 3.01
CA ALA A 445 2.23 12.76 2.70
C ALA A 445 0.97 13.12 1.89
N ARG A 446 0.23 12.17 1.34
CA ARG A 446 -0.93 12.38 0.45
C ARG A 446 -2.24 11.86 1.02
N ASP A 447 -2.22 10.73 1.69
CA ASP A 447 -3.40 10.05 2.18
C ASP A 447 -3.28 9.69 3.65
N LEU A 448 -4.35 9.90 4.38
CA LEU A 448 -4.54 9.39 5.72
C LEU A 448 -5.70 8.41 5.69
N TYR A 449 -5.44 7.17 6.04
CA TYR A 449 -6.43 6.11 6.17
C TYR A 449 -6.76 5.89 7.64
N VAL A 450 -8.04 5.91 7.97
CA VAL A 450 -8.53 5.63 9.32
C VAL A 450 -9.42 4.42 9.26
N THR A 451 -8.92 3.29 9.77
CA THR A 451 -9.69 2.05 9.87
C THR A 451 -10.37 1.98 11.22
N VAL A 452 -11.68 1.85 11.22
CA VAL A 452 -12.51 1.69 12.43
C VAL A 452 -13.22 0.35 12.36
N ILE A 453 -13.05 -0.48 13.39
CA ILE A 453 -13.61 -1.84 13.45
C ILE A 453 -14.56 -1.92 14.65
N ASN A 454 -15.85 -2.01 14.38
CA ASN A 454 -16.86 -2.18 15.39
C ASN A 454 -17.15 -3.68 15.58
N LYS A 455 -16.62 -4.24 16.67
CA LYS A 455 -16.70 -5.67 17.01
C LYS A 455 -17.90 -6.02 17.92
N THR A 456 -18.78 -5.04 18.21
CA THR A 456 -20.01 -5.32 18.96
C THR A 456 -20.94 -6.22 18.16
N HIS A 457 -21.58 -7.19 18.80
CA HIS A 457 -22.44 -8.18 18.15
C HIS A 457 -23.56 -8.69 19.07
N ASN A 458 -24.57 -9.33 18.47
CA ASN A 458 -25.82 -9.63 19.15
C ASN A 458 -25.68 -10.64 20.30
N SER A 459 -24.71 -11.55 20.26
CA SER A 459 -24.55 -12.58 21.31
C SER A 459 -24.06 -12.03 22.63
N THR A 460 -23.34 -10.91 22.62
CA THR A 460 -22.81 -10.26 23.83
C THR A 460 -23.77 -9.23 24.43
N ASN A 461 -24.93 -9.00 23.80
CA ASN A 461 -25.91 -7.97 24.17
C ASN A 461 -25.35 -6.53 24.23
N ASP A 462 -24.23 -6.28 23.60
CA ASP A 462 -23.58 -4.97 23.52
C ASP A 462 -23.64 -4.35 22.12
N SER A 463 -24.48 -4.92 21.24
CA SER A 463 -24.63 -4.48 19.83
C SER A 463 -25.04 -3.01 19.76
N ALA A 464 -24.11 -2.16 19.32
CA ALA A 464 -24.29 -0.72 19.22
C ALA A 464 -23.59 -0.17 17.97
N ASP A 465 -24.20 0.82 17.33
CA ASP A 465 -23.60 1.56 16.23
C ASP A 465 -22.64 2.62 16.78
N ALA A 466 -21.43 2.70 16.25
CA ALA A 466 -20.45 3.70 16.63
C ALA A 466 -20.56 4.95 15.73
N VAL A 467 -20.85 6.11 16.33
CA VAL A 467 -20.75 7.41 15.65
C VAL A 467 -19.39 7.99 15.89
N VAL A 468 -18.52 7.89 14.90
CA VAL A 468 -17.08 8.19 15.02
C VAL A 468 -16.79 9.56 14.44
N THR A 469 -16.24 10.45 15.27
CA THR A 469 -15.70 11.75 14.84
C THR A 469 -14.20 11.65 14.71
N ILE A 470 -13.68 11.76 13.50
CA ILE A 470 -12.26 11.72 13.16
C ILE A 470 -11.73 13.14 13.12
N ARG A 471 -10.65 13.41 13.85
CA ARG A 471 -9.95 14.70 13.94
C ARG A 471 -8.50 14.52 13.50
N PRO A 472 -8.17 14.76 12.23
CA PRO A 472 -6.80 14.68 11.76
C PRO A 472 -6.06 15.98 12.04
N ASP A 473 -5.29 16.07 13.13
CA ASP A 473 -4.54 17.26 13.48
C ASP A 473 -3.43 17.52 12.46
N GLY A 474 -3.48 18.68 11.80
CA GLY A 474 -2.46 19.11 10.85
C GLY A 474 -2.55 18.48 9.45
N PHE A 475 -3.54 17.62 9.17
CA PHE A 475 -3.70 17.02 7.84
C PHE A 475 -4.74 17.81 7.00
N PRO A 476 -4.34 18.38 5.88
CA PRO A 476 -5.21 19.25 5.07
C PRO A 476 -6.15 18.39 4.18
N ALA A 477 -7.29 18.01 4.68
CA ALA A 477 -8.27 17.21 3.95
C ALA A 477 -8.79 17.93 2.69
N ALA A 478 -8.68 17.30 1.53
CA ALA A 478 -9.22 17.77 0.26
C ALA A 478 -10.51 17.02 -0.11
N SER A 479 -10.47 15.72 -0.01
CA SER A 479 -11.61 14.84 -0.24
C SER A 479 -11.60 13.73 0.81
N VAL A 480 -12.77 13.18 1.07
CA VAL A 480 -12.95 12.07 2.00
C VAL A 480 -13.74 10.99 1.31
N ALA A 481 -13.30 9.76 1.43
CA ALA A 481 -13.99 8.61 0.90
C ALA A 481 -14.10 7.50 1.95
N LEU A 482 -15.19 6.77 1.93
CA LEU A 482 -15.51 5.69 2.85
C LEU A 482 -15.58 4.35 2.11
N MET A 483 -14.90 3.36 2.64
CA MET A 483 -15.06 1.96 2.25
C MET A 483 -15.65 1.19 3.42
N VAL A 484 -16.69 0.41 3.16
CA VAL A 484 -17.39 -0.36 4.19
C VAL A 484 -17.18 -1.85 3.97
N LEU A 485 -16.73 -2.54 5.01
CA LEU A 485 -16.68 -4.00 5.11
C LEU A 485 -17.88 -4.46 5.94
N THR A 486 -18.74 -5.29 5.36
CA THR A 486 -19.99 -5.76 5.97
C THR A 486 -20.39 -7.13 5.45
N ASP A 487 -21.20 -7.84 6.21
CA ASP A 487 -21.92 -9.06 5.77
C ASP A 487 -23.35 -8.76 5.31
N GLY A 488 -23.82 -7.52 5.50
CA GLY A 488 -25.18 -7.07 5.18
C GLY A 488 -26.21 -7.26 6.31
N ASP A 489 -25.81 -7.85 7.45
CA ASP A 489 -26.67 -8.05 8.64
C ASP A 489 -25.96 -7.59 9.93
N PRO A 490 -25.94 -6.27 10.20
CA PRO A 490 -25.24 -5.73 11.36
C PRO A 490 -25.67 -6.36 12.67
N GLY A 491 -24.67 -6.72 13.49
CA GLY A 491 -24.85 -7.44 14.75
C GLY A 491 -24.72 -8.96 14.63
N ASN A 492 -24.66 -9.52 13.42
CA ASN A 492 -24.52 -10.94 13.16
C ASN A 492 -23.12 -11.25 12.61
N ALA A 493 -22.21 -11.75 13.42
CA ALA A 493 -20.85 -12.06 13.01
C ALA A 493 -20.69 -13.49 12.40
N GLY A 494 -21.73 -14.29 12.40
CA GLY A 494 -21.70 -15.70 12.01
C GLY A 494 -22.03 -15.98 10.53
N LEU A 495 -22.28 -14.97 9.71
CA LEU A 495 -22.57 -15.17 8.29
C LEU A 495 -21.32 -15.61 7.52
N MET A 496 -21.54 -16.51 6.54
CA MET A 496 -20.47 -17.04 5.68
C MET A 496 -20.19 -16.16 4.45
N THR A 497 -20.78 -14.98 4.41
CA THR A 497 -20.67 -14.01 3.32
C THR A 497 -20.07 -12.72 3.82
N ALA A 498 -19.41 -11.99 2.93
CA ALA A 498 -18.91 -10.65 3.18
C ALA A 498 -18.97 -9.82 1.89
N LYS A 499 -19.01 -8.52 2.05
CA LYS A 499 -18.85 -7.53 0.98
C LYS A 499 -17.90 -6.43 1.45
N ILE A 500 -17.18 -5.86 0.52
CA ILE A 500 -16.40 -4.64 0.73
C ILE A 500 -16.65 -3.69 -0.43
N GLY A 501 -17.02 -2.42 -0.11
CA GLY A 501 -17.44 -1.46 -1.13
C GLY A 501 -18.66 -1.93 -1.91
N ASP A 502 -19.61 -2.55 -1.23
CA ASP A 502 -20.86 -3.18 -1.78
C ASP A 502 -20.62 -4.28 -2.83
N ALA A 503 -19.39 -4.81 -2.93
CA ALA A 503 -19.03 -5.83 -3.90
C ALA A 503 -18.46 -7.08 -3.23
N SER A 504 -18.68 -8.24 -3.88
CA SER A 504 -17.96 -9.47 -3.60
C SER A 504 -16.60 -9.47 -4.30
N ILE A 505 -15.64 -10.21 -3.75
CA ILE A 505 -14.33 -10.40 -4.36
C ILE A 505 -14.43 -11.50 -5.41
N PRO A 506 -14.24 -11.19 -6.71
CA PRO A 506 -14.33 -12.17 -7.78
C PRO A 506 -13.04 -12.98 -7.92
N ASN A 507 -13.14 -14.12 -8.62
CA ASN A 507 -11.99 -14.96 -9.00
C ASN A 507 -11.68 -14.92 -10.51
N ASP A 508 -12.39 -14.09 -11.28
CA ASP A 508 -12.28 -13.99 -12.75
C ASP A 508 -12.24 -12.55 -13.27
N GLY A 509 -11.74 -11.64 -12.48
CA GLY A 509 -11.62 -10.24 -12.84
C GLY A 509 -11.21 -9.37 -11.67
N ARG A 510 -11.07 -8.10 -11.94
CA ARG A 510 -10.73 -7.12 -10.91
C ARG A 510 -11.91 -6.91 -9.95
N TRP A 511 -11.62 -6.75 -8.68
CA TRP A 511 -12.62 -6.41 -7.67
C TRP A 511 -13.32 -5.07 -8.01
N PRO A 512 -14.69 -5.04 -8.09
CA PRO A 512 -15.43 -3.87 -8.54
C PRO A 512 -15.96 -2.99 -7.42
N GLY A 513 -15.48 -3.14 -6.18
CA GLY A 513 -15.97 -2.38 -5.03
C GLY A 513 -15.71 -0.90 -5.15
N GLN A 514 -16.61 -0.09 -4.57
CA GLN A 514 -16.62 1.35 -4.74
C GLN A 514 -16.43 2.08 -3.41
N TRP A 515 -15.69 3.18 -3.47
CA TRP A 515 -15.61 4.14 -2.39
C TRP A 515 -16.84 5.07 -2.42
N ILE A 516 -17.32 5.43 -1.24
CA ILE A 516 -18.44 6.38 -1.06
C ILE A 516 -17.83 7.73 -0.69
N ALA A 517 -18.04 8.75 -1.53
CA ALA A 517 -17.61 10.10 -1.20
C ALA A 517 -18.32 10.63 0.04
N LEU A 518 -17.59 11.24 0.95
CA LEU A 518 -18.09 11.89 2.15
C LEU A 518 -17.73 13.37 2.15
N ASP A 519 -18.59 14.20 2.74
CA ASP A 519 -18.28 15.60 3.01
C ASP A 519 -17.51 15.71 4.34
N ALA A 520 -16.39 16.44 4.33
CA ALA A 520 -15.75 16.87 5.57
C ALA A 520 -16.53 18.05 6.19
N GLU A 521 -16.62 18.10 7.51
CA GLU A 521 -17.15 19.25 8.22
C GLU A 521 -16.26 20.49 7.97
N LYS A 522 -16.82 21.69 8.10
CA LYS A 522 -16.10 22.96 7.87
C LYS A 522 -14.82 23.14 8.70
N ASN A 523 -14.68 22.38 9.78
CA ASN A 523 -13.50 22.35 10.67
C ASN A 523 -12.51 21.21 10.33
N GLY A 524 -12.67 20.54 9.18
CA GLY A 524 -11.83 19.41 8.74
C GLY A 524 -12.10 18.08 9.47
N GLN A 525 -13.11 18.01 10.34
CA GLN A 525 -13.54 16.76 10.99
C GLN A 525 -14.35 15.92 10.03
N VAL A 526 -14.24 14.60 10.19
CA VAL A 526 -15.04 13.62 9.43
C VAL A 526 -15.91 12.83 10.40
N ILE A 527 -17.20 12.72 10.12
CA ILE A 527 -18.14 11.96 10.95
C ILE A 527 -18.64 10.77 10.15
N VAL A 528 -18.44 9.57 10.68
CA VAL A 528 -18.90 8.32 10.08
C VAL A 528 -19.69 7.49 11.10
N THR A 529 -20.75 6.82 10.65
CA THR A 529 -21.41 5.80 11.44
C THR A 529 -20.92 4.43 11.03
N VAL A 530 -20.39 3.67 11.98
CA VAL A 530 -19.89 2.31 11.79
C VAL A 530 -20.85 1.37 12.55
N PRO A 531 -21.75 0.67 11.85
CA PRO A 531 -22.70 -0.23 12.47
C PRO A 531 -22.02 -1.36 13.25
N ALA A 532 -22.76 -1.99 14.15
CA ALA A 532 -22.30 -3.18 14.85
C ALA A 532 -21.82 -4.26 13.87
N THR A 533 -20.77 -5.00 14.19
CA THR A 533 -20.13 -6.01 13.31
C THR A 533 -19.80 -5.49 11.91
N THR A 534 -19.31 -4.27 11.79
CA THR A 534 -18.82 -3.74 10.52
C THR A 534 -17.47 -3.07 10.70
N ALA A 535 -16.75 -2.88 9.61
CA ALA A 535 -15.56 -2.03 9.61
C ALA A 535 -15.67 -0.96 8.52
N ALA A 536 -15.05 0.17 8.79
CA ALA A 536 -14.97 1.31 7.89
C ALA A 536 -13.50 1.68 7.67
N VAL A 537 -13.09 1.80 6.42
CA VAL A 537 -11.83 2.44 6.04
C VAL A 537 -12.18 3.83 5.48
N VAL A 538 -11.76 4.87 6.19
CA VAL A 538 -11.95 6.25 5.78
C VAL A 538 -10.65 6.76 5.19
N ARG A 539 -10.64 7.07 3.89
CA ARG A 539 -9.52 7.71 3.22
C ARG A 539 -9.73 9.22 3.26
N ILE A 540 -8.79 9.93 3.81
CA ILE A 540 -8.72 11.40 3.81
C ILE A 540 -7.56 11.78 2.90
N HIS A 541 -7.87 12.31 1.72
CA HIS A 541 -6.86 12.72 0.75
C HIS A 541 -6.41 14.15 1.02
N ALA A 542 -5.10 14.38 1.03
CA ALA A 542 -4.53 15.70 1.28
C ALA A 542 -4.80 16.67 0.12
N ALA A 543 -4.86 17.95 0.45
CA ALA A 543 -5.01 19.05 -0.47
C ALA A 543 -3.71 19.31 -1.30
N ARG A 544 -3.24 18.29 -2.04
CA ARG A 544 -2.04 18.40 -2.90
C ARG A 544 -2.38 18.12 -4.35
N GLN A 545 -1.53 18.64 -5.25
CA GLN A 545 -1.68 18.36 -6.67
C GLN A 545 -1.01 17.03 -7.00
N ASP A 546 -1.80 16.07 -7.49
CA ASP A 546 -1.35 14.70 -7.76
C ASP A 546 -1.13 14.39 -9.25
N ALA A 547 -0.96 15.40 -10.10
CA ALA A 547 -0.73 15.20 -11.51
C ALA A 547 0.64 15.69 -11.94
N GLY A 548 1.43 14.81 -12.52
CA GLY A 548 2.77 15.12 -12.99
C GLY A 548 3.53 13.88 -13.41
N PRO A 549 4.74 14.01 -13.94
CA PRO A 549 5.56 12.88 -14.38
C PRO A 549 6.23 12.11 -13.22
N ILE A 550 5.96 12.49 -11.98
CA ILE A 550 6.38 11.78 -10.79
C ILE A 550 5.18 11.50 -9.91
N GLN A 551 5.07 10.29 -9.40
CA GLN A 551 3.96 9.85 -8.56
C GLN A 551 4.45 8.93 -7.45
N MET A 552 3.76 8.95 -6.31
CA MET A 552 3.99 8.00 -5.23
C MET A 552 3.15 6.75 -5.44
N ASN A 553 3.78 5.58 -5.43
CA ASN A 553 3.11 4.29 -5.41
C ASN A 553 2.45 4.02 -4.04
N GLN A 554 1.59 3.01 -3.98
CA GLN A 554 0.88 2.62 -2.76
C GLN A 554 1.82 2.34 -1.58
N ASN A 555 2.98 1.73 -1.83
CA ASN A 555 3.99 1.42 -0.81
C ASN A 555 4.83 2.64 -0.36
N GLY A 556 4.48 3.84 -0.80
CA GLY A 556 5.23 5.06 -0.48
C GLY A 556 6.51 5.27 -1.30
N ALA A 557 6.80 4.42 -2.27
CA ALA A 557 7.91 4.60 -3.19
C ALA A 557 7.55 5.59 -4.31
N LEU A 558 8.39 6.57 -4.56
CA LEU A 558 8.23 7.45 -5.74
C LEU A 558 8.52 6.69 -7.03
N GLU A 559 7.73 6.96 -8.06
CA GLU A 559 7.96 6.51 -9.44
C GLU A 559 7.98 7.72 -10.38
N ILE A 560 9.04 7.82 -11.19
CA ILE A 560 9.25 8.91 -12.14
C ILE A 560 9.19 8.36 -13.57
N PHE A 561 8.60 9.14 -14.46
CA PHE A 561 8.40 8.80 -15.86
C PHE A 561 9.09 9.81 -16.77
N GLY A 562 9.68 9.32 -17.86
CA GLY A 562 10.36 10.18 -18.82
C GLY A 562 10.25 9.66 -20.24
N ILE A 563 10.43 10.55 -21.22
CA ILE A 563 10.31 10.25 -22.63
C ILE A 563 11.64 10.54 -23.33
N ASP A 564 12.21 9.54 -23.99
CA ASP A 564 13.47 9.70 -24.68
C ASP A 564 13.31 10.36 -26.07
N ARG A 565 14.42 10.69 -26.71
CA ARG A 565 14.48 11.30 -28.04
C ARG A 565 13.78 10.50 -29.16
N HIS A 566 13.48 9.22 -28.91
CA HIS A 566 12.78 8.36 -29.87
C HIS A 566 11.29 8.25 -29.53
N GLY A 567 10.82 8.95 -28.49
CA GLY A 567 9.45 8.92 -27.99
C GLY A 567 9.17 7.65 -27.16
N ARG A 568 10.19 6.89 -26.77
CA ARG A 568 9.99 5.73 -25.88
C ARG A 568 9.74 6.24 -24.47
N ILE A 569 8.81 5.58 -23.80
CA ILE A 569 8.39 5.90 -22.45
C ILE A 569 9.20 5.05 -21.48
N TRP A 570 9.84 5.69 -20.53
CA TRP A 570 10.69 5.09 -19.51
C TRP A 570 10.14 5.40 -18.13
N HIS A 571 10.34 4.50 -17.18
CA HIS A 571 10.07 4.74 -15.77
C HIS A 571 11.20 4.24 -14.89
N ASN A 572 11.28 4.80 -13.68
CA ASN A 572 12.18 4.38 -12.62
C ASN A 572 11.48 4.60 -11.28
N TRP A 573 11.64 3.69 -10.34
CA TRP A 573 10.96 3.75 -9.06
C TRP A 573 11.90 3.44 -7.90
N GLN A 574 11.62 4.00 -6.73
CA GLN A 574 12.36 3.74 -5.51
C GLN A 574 12.18 2.28 -5.07
N LYS A 575 13.19 1.68 -4.45
CA LYS A 575 13.14 0.30 -3.93
C LYS A 575 12.23 0.13 -2.71
N GLY A 576 11.66 1.20 -2.20
CA GLY A 576 10.71 1.24 -1.09
C GLY A 576 10.42 2.67 -0.66
N ALA A 577 9.60 2.83 0.37
CA ALA A 577 9.30 4.14 0.96
C ALA A 577 10.54 4.77 1.59
N ALA A 578 10.64 6.09 1.52
CA ALA A 578 11.63 6.85 2.29
C ALA A 578 11.28 6.78 3.78
N VAL A 579 12.29 6.60 4.63
CA VAL A 579 12.15 6.48 6.08
C VAL A 579 12.75 7.71 6.76
N PRO A 580 12.09 8.30 7.77
CA PRO A 580 12.62 9.47 8.48
C PRO A 580 14.04 9.24 9.03
N ASN A 581 14.88 10.25 8.91
CA ASN A 581 16.28 10.24 9.35
C ASN A 581 17.20 9.20 8.67
N SER A 582 16.75 8.59 7.57
CA SER A 582 17.59 7.70 6.75
C SER A 582 18.21 8.43 5.55
N SER A 583 19.23 7.81 4.93
CA SER A 583 19.61 8.19 3.56
C SER A 583 18.43 7.99 2.62
N LEU A 584 18.42 8.68 1.47
CA LEU A 584 17.42 8.40 0.44
C LEU A 584 17.44 6.93 0.03
N VAL A 585 16.25 6.42 -0.28
CA VAL A 585 16.10 5.05 -0.81
C VAL A 585 16.71 4.97 -2.20
N ASP A 586 17.41 3.87 -2.47
CA ASP A 586 17.94 3.56 -3.81
C ASP A 586 16.80 3.39 -4.82
N TRP A 587 17.13 3.61 -6.08
CA TRP A 587 16.22 3.43 -7.21
C TRP A 587 16.54 2.12 -7.96
N ASN A 588 15.50 1.58 -8.66
CA ASN A 588 15.64 0.31 -9.38
C ASN A 588 16.41 0.42 -10.70
N GLY A 589 16.52 1.62 -11.26
CA GLY A 589 17.07 1.88 -12.58
C GLY A 589 15.97 2.04 -13.63
N TRP A 590 16.32 2.69 -14.74
CA TRP A 590 15.38 3.04 -15.80
C TRP A 590 14.98 1.82 -16.64
N THR A 591 13.67 1.61 -16.81
CA THR A 591 13.08 0.54 -17.59
C THR A 591 12.09 1.10 -18.62
N VAL A 592 12.04 0.51 -19.82
CA VAL A 592 11.10 0.93 -20.87
C VAL A 592 9.73 0.33 -20.61
N LEU A 593 8.71 1.17 -20.56
CA LEU A 593 7.31 0.72 -20.66
C LEU A 593 7.06 0.25 -22.11
N GLY A 594 6.84 -1.04 -22.28
CA GLY A 594 6.71 -1.72 -23.58
C GLY A 594 5.52 -1.24 -24.43
N GLY A 595 5.13 -2.04 -25.44
CA GLY A 595 3.88 -1.87 -26.20
C GLY A 595 3.92 -0.99 -27.46
N GLY A 596 5.09 -0.45 -27.84
CA GLY A 596 5.27 0.18 -29.15
C GLY A 596 4.74 1.61 -29.34
N VAL A 597 4.01 2.16 -28.38
CA VAL A 597 3.54 3.56 -28.38
C VAL A 597 4.74 4.50 -28.28
N ARG A 598 4.66 5.61 -29.04
CA ARG A 598 5.68 6.69 -29.04
C ARG A 598 5.01 7.99 -28.69
N SER A 599 5.40 8.57 -27.57
CA SER A 599 4.91 9.87 -27.16
C SER A 599 5.58 11.02 -27.90
N SER A 600 4.83 12.10 -28.07
CA SER A 600 5.30 13.39 -28.63
C SER A 600 5.55 14.45 -27.58
N ALA A 601 5.06 14.26 -26.35
CA ALA A 601 5.15 15.21 -25.24
C ALA A 601 5.24 14.45 -23.90
N ALA A 602 5.41 15.18 -22.79
CA ALA A 602 5.43 14.64 -21.44
C ALA A 602 4.15 13.83 -21.13
N ALA A 603 4.30 12.81 -20.32
CA ALA A 603 3.17 12.03 -19.82
C ALA A 603 2.43 12.78 -18.71
N ALA A 604 1.10 12.63 -18.69
CA ALA A 604 0.32 12.91 -17.49
C ALA A 604 0.13 11.58 -16.72
N VAL A 605 0.39 11.59 -15.43
CA VAL A 605 0.21 10.40 -14.58
C VAL A 605 -0.64 10.78 -13.39
N ALA A 606 -1.61 9.95 -13.05
CA ALA A 606 -2.45 10.13 -11.88
C ALA A 606 -2.66 8.81 -11.16
N ARG A 607 -3.10 8.87 -9.91
CA ARG A 607 -3.38 7.71 -9.09
C ARG A 607 -4.88 7.47 -9.02
N ASN A 608 -5.31 6.28 -9.43
CA ASN A 608 -6.68 5.80 -9.29
C ASN A 608 -7.06 5.65 -7.81
N LEU A 609 -8.36 5.60 -7.56
CA LEU A 609 -8.90 5.45 -6.20
C LEU A 609 -8.47 4.13 -5.52
N ASP A 610 -8.12 3.12 -6.30
CA ASP A 610 -7.59 1.84 -5.83
C ASP A 610 -6.05 1.82 -5.68
N ASN A 611 -5.43 3.00 -5.74
CA ASN A 611 -3.99 3.23 -5.64
C ASN A 611 -3.14 2.74 -6.82
N THR A 612 -3.74 2.25 -7.91
CA THR A 612 -2.99 1.99 -9.15
C THR A 612 -2.63 3.31 -9.84
N LEU A 613 -1.43 3.38 -10.42
CA LEU A 613 -1.07 4.50 -11.28
C LEU A 613 -1.65 4.31 -12.68
N GLU A 614 -2.12 5.39 -13.28
CA GLU A 614 -2.58 5.44 -14.66
C GLU A 614 -1.90 6.58 -15.41
N MET A 615 -1.36 6.27 -16.59
CA MET A 615 -0.56 7.17 -17.41
C MET A 615 -1.23 7.46 -18.71
N PHE A 616 -1.15 8.71 -19.14
CA PHE A 616 -1.68 9.20 -20.41
C PHE A 616 -0.57 9.82 -21.24
N VAL A 617 -0.49 9.46 -22.52
CA VAL A 617 0.50 10.01 -23.43
C VAL A 617 -0.13 10.40 -24.78
N PRO A 618 0.22 11.57 -25.34
CA PRO A 618 -0.20 11.95 -26.68
C PRO A 618 0.78 11.36 -27.69
N SER A 619 0.29 10.72 -28.74
CA SER A 619 1.09 10.30 -29.87
C SER A 619 1.39 11.47 -30.81
N ARG A 620 2.30 11.25 -31.77
CA ARG A 620 2.58 12.24 -32.84
C ARG A 620 1.40 12.53 -33.77
N THR A 621 0.41 11.64 -33.78
CA THR A 621 -0.83 11.81 -34.58
C THR A 621 -1.94 12.47 -33.76
N GLY A 622 -1.70 12.82 -32.51
CA GLY A 622 -2.67 13.42 -31.59
C GLY A 622 -3.67 12.43 -30.99
N THR A 623 -3.45 11.13 -31.19
CA THR A 623 -4.17 10.09 -30.44
C THR A 623 -3.64 10.07 -29.01
N VAL A 624 -4.52 10.00 -28.05
CA VAL A 624 -4.14 9.80 -26.64
C VAL A 624 -4.24 8.32 -26.30
N TYR A 625 -3.22 7.82 -25.64
CA TYR A 625 -3.17 6.45 -25.13
C TYR A 625 -3.10 6.46 -23.61
N ASP A 626 -3.78 5.51 -22.97
CA ASP A 626 -3.65 5.21 -21.54
C ASP A 626 -2.92 3.90 -21.31
N ASN A 627 -2.32 3.77 -20.12
CA ASN A 627 -1.74 2.55 -19.59
C ASN A 627 -1.81 2.61 -18.07
N HIS A 628 -2.28 1.58 -17.41
CA HIS A 628 -2.45 1.58 -15.96
C HIS A 628 -1.79 0.36 -15.31
N GLN A 629 -1.45 0.47 -14.04
CA GLN A 629 -1.02 -0.67 -13.24
C GLN A 629 -2.21 -1.62 -13.03
N ILE A 630 -2.01 -2.92 -13.24
CA ILE A 630 -3.06 -3.94 -13.04
C ILE A 630 -3.41 -4.07 -11.55
N THR A 631 -2.38 -3.98 -10.72
CA THR A 631 -2.46 -3.85 -9.26
C THR A 631 -1.48 -2.77 -8.83
N PRO A 632 -1.66 -2.13 -7.67
CA PRO A 632 -0.66 -1.19 -7.16
C PRO A 632 0.74 -1.80 -7.21
N GLU A 633 1.71 -1.06 -7.76
CA GLU A 633 3.12 -1.46 -7.96
C GLU A 633 3.31 -2.69 -8.86
N GLY A 634 2.23 -3.18 -9.44
CA GLY A 634 2.22 -4.37 -10.29
C GLY A 634 2.60 -4.11 -11.75
N ALA A 635 2.35 -5.12 -12.58
CA ALA A 635 2.55 -5.01 -14.02
C ALA A 635 1.61 -3.97 -14.65
N TRP A 636 2.04 -3.37 -15.74
CA TRP A 636 1.25 -2.44 -16.54
C TRP A 636 0.35 -3.18 -17.52
N SER A 637 -0.89 -2.69 -17.70
CA SER A 637 -1.93 -3.31 -18.53
C SER A 637 -1.60 -3.39 -20.03
N GLY A 638 -0.71 -2.50 -20.49
CA GLY A 638 -0.47 -2.23 -21.90
C GLY A 638 -1.29 -1.04 -22.40
N TRP A 639 -0.94 -0.54 -23.57
CA TRP A 639 -1.49 0.72 -24.10
C TRP A 639 -2.86 0.52 -24.76
N ALA A 640 -3.84 1.29 -24.34
CA ALA A 640 -5.16 1.39 -24.94
C ALA A 640 -5.37 2.74 -25.63
N ASP A 641 -6.09 2.76 -26.74
CA ASP A 641 -6.42 3.97 -27.51
C ASP A 641 -7.65 4.66 -26.93
N MET A 642 -7.48 5.87 -26.41
CA MET A 642 -8.58 6.70 -25.90
C MET A 642 -9.24 7.56 -27.00
N GLY A 643 -8.91 7.36 -28.25
CA GLY A 643 -9.40 8.17 -29.36
C GLY A 643 -8.68 9.50 -29.48
N ALA A 644 -9.40 10.57 -29.81
CA ALA A 644 -8.92 11.94 -29.95
C ALA A 644 -8.05 12.22 -31.20
N SER A 645 -7.72 11.24 -32.05
CA SER A 645 -6.83 11.44 -33.20
C SER A 645 -7.29 12.55 -34.17
N SER A 646 -8.59 12.75 -34.32
CA SER A 646 -9.15 13.86 -35.12
C SER A 646 -9.01 15.24 -34.50
N ARG A 647 -8.63 15.33 -33.24
CA ARG A 647 -8.53 16.60 -32.46
C ARG A 647 -7.09 17.09 -32.29
N GLY A 648 -6.12 16.19 -32.48
CA GLY A 648 -4.69 16.51 -32.32
C GLY A 648 -4.34 16.96 -30.91
N ILE A 649 -4.81 16.25 -29.90
CA ILE A 649 -4.64 16.62 -28.48
C ILE A 649 -3.18 16.46 -28.05
N THR A 650 -2.68 17.47 -27.33
CA THR A 650 -1.31 17.51 -26.78
C THR A 650 -1.34 18.12 -25.37
N ASN A 651 -0.18 18.12 -24.68
CA ASN A 651 -0.01 18.73 -23.36
C ASN A 651 -1.08 18.27 -22.37
N LEU A 652 -0.95 17.01 -21.95
CA LEU A 652 -1.93 16.38 -21.08
C LEU A 652 -1.72 16.76 -19.61
N GLN A 653 -2.82 16.85 -18.89
CA GLN A 653 -2.89 16.89 -17.43
C GLN A 653 -3.99 15.94 -16.95
N ALA A 654 -3.82 15.34 -15.79
CA ALA A 654 -4.84 14.48 -15.20
C ALA A 654 -5.17 14.95 -13.77
N ALA A 655 -6.39 14.71 -13.34
CA ALA A 655 -6.82 15.05 -11.98
C ALA A 655 -7.91 14.08 -11.49
N ASN A 656 -8.01 13.93 -10.18
CA ASN A 656 -9.11 13.22 -9.55
C ASN A 656 -10.35 14.12 -9.46
N ASN A 657 -11.51 13.53 -9.71
CA ASN A 657 -12.80 14.15 -9.46
C ASN A 657 -13.23 13.93 -8.01
N ALA A 658 -14.31 14.60 -7.58
CA ALA A 658 -14.85 14.49 -6.23
C ALA A 658 -15.26 13.05 -5.82
N ASP A 659 -15.65 12.23 -6.78
CA ASP A 659 -16.01 10.81 -6.58
C ASP A 659 -14.82 9.85 -6.65
N GLY A 660 -13.59 10.39 -6.86
CA GLY A 660 -12.37 9.61 -7.01
C GLY A 660 -12.13 9.04 -8.41
N SER A 661 -13.02 9.29 -9.38
CA SER A 661 -12.75 9.00 -10.78
C SER A 661 -11.70 9.95 -11.36
N LEU A 662 -10.99 9.55 -12.40
CA LEU A 662 -10.01 10.39 -13.08
C LEU A 662 -10.64 11.19 -14.24
N SER A 663 -10.15 12.39 -14.44
CA SER A 663 -10.33 13.18 -15.66
C SER A 663 -8.96 13.50 -16.26
N VAL A 664 -8.84 13.35 -17.58
CA VAL A 664 -7.67 13.74 -18.35
C VAL A 664 -8.04 14.92 -19.26
N PHE A 665 -7.15 15.90 -19.32
CA PHE A 665 -7.32 17.15 -20.05
C PHE A 665 -6.20 17.31 -21.06
N GLY A 666 -6.48 17.99 -22.18
CA GLY A 666 -5.45 18.31 -23.17
C GLY A 666 -5.88 19.40 -24.15
N VAL A 667 -4.91 20.11 -24.69
CA VAL A 667 -5.15 21.17 -25.67
C VAL A 667 -5.21 20.57 -27.06
N GLY A 668 -6.32 20.79 -27.77
CA GLY A 668 -6.51 20.40 -29.15
C GLY A 668 -5.77 21.28 -30.14
N ALA A 669 -5.61 20.82 -31.39
CA ALA A 669 -5.02 21.60 -32.47
C ALA A 669 -5.86 22.84 -32.82
N ASP A 670 -7.13 22.89 -32.41
CA ASP A 670 -8.04 24.05 -32.50
C ASP A 670 -7.78 25.11 -31.42
N GLY A 671 -6.97 24.78 -30.39
CA GLY A 671 -6.71 25.60 -29.21
C GLY A 671 -7.77 25.46 -28.12
N ASP A 672 -8.81 24.69 -28.32
CA ASP A 672 -9.77 24.36 -27.27
C ASP A 672 -9.15 23.38 -26.26
N LEU A 673 -9.56 23.51 -25.00
CA LEU A 673 -9.25 22.50 -23.98
C LEU A 673 -10.31 21.38 -24.05
N TRP A 674 -9.84 20.16 -24.15
CA TRP A 674 -10.66 18.94 -24.21
C TRP A 674 -10.48 18.12 -22.94
N CYS A 675 -11.51 17.39 -22.52
CA CYS A 675 -11.42 16.46 -21.40
C CYS A 675 -12.16 15.14 -21.72
N ALA A 676 -11.65 14.05 -21.12
CA ALA A 676 -12.34 12.77 -20.99
C ALA A 676 -12.29 12.36 -19.52
N SER A 677 -13.33 11.71 -19.04
CA SER A 677 -13.44 11.31 -17.63
C SER A 677 -13.81 9.83 -17.53
N GLN A 678 -13.34 9.17 -16.48
CA GLN A 678 -13.83 7.84 -16.14
C GLN A 678 -15.32 7.92 -15.79
N SER A 679 -16.10 6.91 -16.18
CA SER A 679 -17.54 6.82 -15.88
C SER A 679 -17.81 6.52 -14.39
N ALA A 680 -16.85 5.89 -13.72
CA ALA A 680 -16.73 5.68 -12.28
C ALA A 680 -15.25 5.37 -11.99
N PRO A 681 -14.77 5.45 -10.74
CA PRO A 681 -13.37 5.17 -10.41
C PRO A 681 -12.87 3.85 -11.01
N GLY A 682 -11.83 3.92 -11.85
CA GLY A 682 -11.25 2.78 -12.54
C GLY A 682 -12.11 2.13 -13.62
N VAL A 683 -13.24 2.74 -14.01
CA VAL A 683 -14.20 2.17 -14.98
C VAL A 683 -14.32 3.05 -16.21
N GLY A 684 -13.98 2.52 -17.37
CA GLY A 684 -14.22 3.02 -18.73
C GLY A 684 -14.18 4.54 -18.92
N TRP A 685 -13.69 5.00 -20.03
CA TRP A 685 -13.54 6.43 -20.36
C TRP A 685 -14.73 6.93 -21.19
N SER A 686 -15.13 8.18 -20.94
CA SER A 686 -16.08 8.92 -21.78
C SER A 686 -15.42 9.33 -23.11
N ASP A 687 -16.25 9.71 -24.08
CA ASP A 687 -15.77 10.44 -25.24
C ASP A 687 -15.15 11.79 -24.83
N TRP A 688 -14.20 12.28 -25.62
CA TRP A 688 -13.58 13.58 -25.43
C TRP A 688 -14.59 14.71 -25.68
N THR A 689 -14.74 15.58 -24.69
CA THR A 689 -15.64 16.74 -24.69
C THR A 689 -14.84 18.04 -24.61
N GLY A 690 -15.11 19.00 -25.50
CA GLY A 690 -14.45 20.31 -25.51
C GLY A 690 -15.04 21.26 -24.47
N LEU A 691 -14.17 21.94 -23.71
CA LEU A 691 -14.52 23.02 -22.76
C LEU A 691 -14.59 24.36 -23.48
N ARG A 692 -15.41 24.45 -24.46
CA ARG A 692 -15.54 25.59 -25.43
C ARG A 692 -15.60 26.97 -24.77
N GLY A 693 -15.12 27.98 -25.47
CA GLY A 693 -15.32 29.39 -25.11
C GLY A 693 -14.04 30.22 -25.11
N GLU A 694 -12.91 29.69 -24.62
CA GLU A 694 -11.62 30.36 -24.69
C GLU A 694 -10.57 29.45 -25.30
N GLN A 695 -9.69 30.01 -26.12
CA GLN A 695 -8.54 29.28 -26.70
C GLN A 695 -7.35 29.41 -25.73
N ILE A 696 -6.96 28.25 -25.19
CA ILE A 696 -5.92 28.16 -24.16
C ILE A 696 -4.59 27.74 -24.80
N ASN A 697 -3.53 28.44 -24.41
CA ASN A 697 -2.17 28.06 -24.77
C ASN A 697 -1.74 26.76 -24.04
N PRO A 698 -0.84 25.95 -24.62
CA PRO A 698 -0.18 24.87 -23.91
C PRO A 698 0.50 25.36 -22.62
N GLY A 699 0.49 24.55 -21.55
CA GLY A 699 1.03 24.96 -20.25
C GLY A 699 -0.04 25.29 -19.21
N PHE A 700 -1.28 24.91 -19.49
CA PHE A 700 -2.38 24.96 -18.55
C PHE A 700 -2.13 24.04 -17.35
N VAL A 701 -2.81 24.28 -16.24
CA VAL A 701 -2.76 23.44 -15.02
C VAL A 701 -4.16 23.11 -14.55
N VAL A 702 -4.27 22.00 -13.86
CA VAL A 702 -5.53 21.53 -13.27
C VAL A 702 -5.34 21.41 -11.77
N GLY A 703 -6.22 22.01 -11.00
CA GLY A 703 -6.27 21.88 -9.55
C GLY A 703 -7.60 21.27 -9.11
N GLN A 704 -7.64 20.87 -7.84
CA GLN A 704 -8.85 20.36 -7.21
C GLN A 704 -9.26 21.33 -6.09
N ASN A 705 -10.50 21.81 -6.14
CA ASN A 705 -11.06 22.61 -5.06
C ASN A 705 -11.28 21.78 -3.79
N LEU A 706 -11.47 22.42 -2.65
CA LEU A 706 -11.68 21.75 -1.36
C LEU A 706 -12.85 20.74 -1.37
N ASN A 707 -13.83 20.93 -2.25
CA ASN A 707 -14.96 20.02 -2.45
C ASN A 707 -14.68 18.88 -3.45
N GLY A 708 -13.42 18.65 -3.81
CA GLY A 708 -12.99 17.58 -4.70
C GLY A 708 -13.23 17.83 -6.20
N ARG A 709 -13.81 18.98 -6.59
CA ARG A 709 -14.08 19.29 -8.01
C ARG A 709 -12.85 19.86 -8.70
N ALA A 710 -12.62 19.41 -9.93
CA ALA A 710 -11.56 19.93 -10.75
C ALA A 710 -11.81 21.38 -11.19
N GLU A 711 -10.75 22.18 -11.21
CA GLU A 711 -10.70 23.52 -11.77
C GLU A 711 -9.47 23.66 -12.66
N VAL A 712 -9.67 24.06 -13.88
CA VAL A 712 -8.60 24.22 -14.89
C VAL A 712 -8.25 25.67 -15.05
N PHE A 713 -6.95 25.96 -15.21
CA PHE A 713 -6.41 27.31 -15.42
C PHE A 713 -5.50 27.32 -16.63
N GLY A 714 -5.64 28.28 -17.48
CA GLY A 714 -4.78 28.46 -18.64
C GLY A 714 -4.63 29.90 -19.06
N VAL A 715 -3.57 30.17 -19.79
CA VAL A 715 -3.33 31.50 -20.38
C VAL A 715 -3.97 31.54 -21.76
N GLY A 716 -4.89 32.45 -21.95
CA GLY A 716 -5.52 32.70 -23.25
C GLY A 716 -4.54 33.31 -24.25
N ARG A 717 -4.97 33.44 -25.51
CA ARG A 717 -4.17 34.13 -26.57
C ARG A 717 -3.97 35.62 -26.30
N ASP A 718 -4.80 36.19 -25.46
CA ASP A 718 -4.71 37.59 -24.99
C ASP A 718 -3.65 37.79 -23.91
N GLY A 719 -3.05 36.71 -23.40
CA GLY A 719 -2.10 36.71 -22.30
C GLY A 719 -2.75 36.75 -20.91
N ASP A 720 -4.07 36.80 -20.83
CA ASP A 720 -4.77 36.76 -19.56
C ASP A 720 -4.90 35.30 -19.05
N VAL A 721 -4.99 35.14 -17.74
CA VAL A 721 -5.28 33.88 -17.12
C VAL A 721 -6.79 33.67 -17.03
N TRP A 722 -7.23 32.51 -17.47
CA TRP A 722 -8.64 32.08 -17.48
C TRP A 722 -8.82 30.83 -16.64
N ASN A 723 -9.98 30.69 -15.99
CA ASN A 723 -10.33 29.46 -15.24
C ASN A 723 -11.70 28.95 -15.61
N ASN A 724 -11.90 27.64 -15.42
CA ASN A 724 -13.17 26.94 -15.61
C ASN A 724 -13.24 25.78 -14.61
N TRP A 725 -14.34 25.62 -13.90
CA TRP A 725 -14.48 24.62 -12.85
C TRP A 725 -15.69 23.72 -13.04
N GLN A 726 -15.63 22.52 -12.49
CA GLN A 726 -16.77 21.60 -12.47
C GLN A 726 -17.89 22.16 -11.59
N ALA A 727 -19.10 22.29 -12.14
CA ALA A 727 -20.26 22.80 -11.45
C ALA A 727 -20.92 21.71 -10.58
N SER A 728 -21.59 22.11 -9.50
CA SER A 728 -22.34 21.18 -8.62
C SER A 728 -23.53 20.48 -9.29
N SER A 729 -24.04 21.10 -10.37
CA SER A 729 -25.13 20.54 -11.18
C SER A 729 -24.68 19.56 -12.26
N GLY A 730 -23.39 19.22 -12.29
CA GLY A 730 -22.74 18.53 -13.40
C GLY A 730 -22.35 19.53 -14.53
N GLY A 731 -21.37 19.16 -15.36
CA GLY A 731 -20.83 20.01 -16.41
C GLY A 731 -19.82 21.06 -15.87
N TRP A 732 -19.55 22.09 -16.67
CA TRP A 732 -18.52 23.10 -16.43
C TRP A 732 -19.13 24.49 -16.30
N SER A 733 -18.49 25.36 -15.48
CA SER A 733 -18.96 26.73 -15.21
C SER A 733 -18.91 27.66 -16.43
N GLY A 734 -18.10 27.33 -17.41
CA GLY A 734 -17.64 28.24 -18.46
C GLY A 734 -16.40 29.02 -18.04
N TRP A 735 -15.71 29.59 -19.02
CA TRP A 735 -14.46 30.33 -18.81
C TRP A 735 -14.69 31.68 -18.15
N ASN A 736 -13.90 31.96 -17.12
CA ASN A 736 -13.90 33.20 -16.38
C ASN A 736 -12.49 33.79 -16.39
N ARG A 737 -12.37 35.05 -16.71
CA ARG A 737 -11.09 35.75 -16.72
C ARG A 737 -10.64 36.09 -15.28
N LEU A 738 -9.39 35.82 -14.97
CA LEU A 738 -8.71 36.31 -13.75
C LEU A 738 -7.95 37.62 -14.08
N PRO A 739 -8.52 38.79 -13.80
CA PRO A 739 -7.94 40.06 -14.27
C PRO A 739 -6.64 40.37 -13.52
N GLY A 740 -5.65 40.86 -14.24
CA GLY A 740 -4.39 41.29 -13.65
C GLY A 740 -3.24 41.34 -14.65
N GLU A 741 -2.07 40.86 -14.28
CA GLU A 741 -0.87 40.84 -15.12
C GLU A 741 -1.01 39.83 -16.25
N ALA A 742 -0.52 40.18 -17.43
CA ALA A 742 -0.43 39.21 -18.54
C ALA A 742 0.71 38.21 -18.28
N MET A 743 0.42 36.93 -18.45
CA MET A 743 1.31 35.84 -18.05
C MET A 743 1.89 35.10 -19.24
N ASN A 744 3.11 34.56 -19.04
CA ASN A 744 3.66 33.51 -19.88
C ASN A 744 2.75 32.29 -19.85
N PRO A 745 2.59 31.52 -20.96
CA PRO A 745 1.68 30.39 -21.02
C PRO A 745 1.85 29.31 -19.97
N GLN A 746 3.04 29.12 -19.42
CA GLN A 746 3.27 28.11 -18.41
C GLN A 746 2.91 28.60 -17.01
N LEU A 747 1.93 27.93 -16.41
CA LEU A 747 1.49 28.18 -15.04
C LEU A 747 1.98 27.07 -14.11
N ALA A 748 2.01 27.36 -12.81
CA ALA A 748 2.11 26.39 -11.75
C ALA A 748 0.96 26.58 -10.76
N ILE A 749 0.58 25.53 -10.06
CA ILE A 749 -0.57 25.53 -9.16
C ILE A 749 -0.21 24.84 -7.85
N ALA A 750 -0.77 25.34 -6.76
CA ALA A 750 -0.70 24.68 -5.45
C ALA A 750 -1.96 25.00 -4.64
N ARG A 751 -2.20 24.25 -3.58
CA ARG A 751 -3.29 24.49 -2.64
C ARG A 751 -2.73 24.51 -1.22
N ASN A 752 -3.11 25.51 -0.43
CA ASN A 752 -2.66 25.60 0.96
C ASN A 752 -3.47 24.68 1.89
N LEU A 753 -3.06 24.62 3.17
CA LEU A 753 -3.71 23.79 4.18
C LEU A 753 -5.17 24.17 4.49
N THR A 754 -5.57 25.40 4.20
CA THR A 754 -6.95 25.88 4.38
C THR A 754 -7.81 25.66 3.15
N GLY A 755 -7.23 25.08 2.07
CA GLY A 755 -7.96 24.66 0.87
C GLY A 755 -8.06 25.70 -0.24
N GLU A 756 -7.42 26.87 -0.10
CA GLU A 756 -7.37 27.87 -1.16
C GLU A 756 -6.36 27.47 -2.24
N ILE A 757 -6.77 27.57 -3.50
CA ILE A 757 -5.90 27.39 -4.66
C ILE A 757 -5.05 28.65 -4.87
N PHE A 758 -3.77 28.43 -5.16
CA PHE A 758 -2.79 29.43 -5.59
C PHE A 758 -2.33 29.11 -7.01
N ILE A 759 -2.34 30.11 -7.87
CA ILE A 759 -1.80 30.04 -9.22
C ILE A 759 -0.58 30.93 -9.30
N PHE A 760 0.47 30.40 -9.93
CA PHE A 760 1.74 31.09 -10.13
C PHE A 760 2.04 31.18 -11.63
N GLY A 761 2.61 32.28 -12.06
CA GLY A 761 3.02 32.49 -13.44
C GLY A 761 4.16 33.50 -13.54
N ILE A 762 4.77 33.60 -14.71
CA ILE A 762 5.78 34.61 -15.01
C ILE A 762 5.11 35.73 -15.79
N GLY A 763 5.15 36.96 -15.27
CA GLY A 763 4.61 38.15 -15.95
C GLY A 763 5.36 38.44 -17.23
N ILE A 764 4.64 38.80 -18.31
CA ILE A 764 5.25 39.14 -19.60
C ILE A 764 6.01 40.47 -19.51
N THR A 765 5.53 41.40 -18.69
CA THR A 765 6.05 42.77 -18.63
C THR A 765 7.40 42.90 -17.93
N ASN A 766 7.57 42.19 -16.78
CA ASN A 766 8.77 42.33 -15.94
C ASN A 766 9.57 41.02 -15.82
N GLU A 767 9.05 39.91 -16.35
CA GLU A 767 9.65 38.55 -16.25
C GLU A 767 9.85 38.10 -14.80
N ASP A 768 9.06 38.64 -13.85
CA ASP A 768 9.09 38.21 -12.45
C ASP A 768 8.02 37.16 -12.19
N VAL A 769 8.17 36.40 -11.10
CA VAL A 769 7.18 35.38 -10.68
C VAL A 769 6.06 36.12 -9.92
N TRP A 770 4.84 35.90 -10.37
CA TRP A 770 3.61 36.43 -9.78
C TRP A 770 2.73 35.29 -9.26
N TYR A 771 1.88 35.59 -8.28
CA TYR A 771 0.85 34.66 -7.81
C TYR A 771 -0.49 35.33 -7.54
N ALA A 772 -1.55 34.55 -7.69
CA ALA A 772 -2.90 34.90 -7.23
C ALA A 772 -3.46 33.74 -6.41
N SER A 773 -4.33 34.01 -5.46
CA SER A 773 -4.96 33.02 -4.61
C SER A 773 -6.46 33.20 -4.48
N GLN A 774 -7.18 32.14 -4.20
CA GLN A 774 -8.57 32.23 -3.76
C GLN A 774 -8.64 32.97 -2.40
N LYS A 775 -9.70 33.74 -2.17
CA LYS A 775 -9.96 34.42 -0.87
C LYS A 775 -10.48 33.45 0.19
N THR A 776 -11.20 32.46 -0.27
CA THR A 776 -11.72 31.31 0.48
C THR A 776 -11.78 30.13 -0.47
N PRO A 777 -11.72 28.88 -0.01
CA PRO A 777 -11.78 27.71 -0.87
C PRO A 777 -12.96 27.73 -1.84
N GLY A 778 -12.68 27.59 -3.14
CA GLY A 778 -13.68 27.68 -4.22
C GLY A 778 -14.36 29.04 -4.41
N GLY A 779 -13.83 30.08 -3.76
CA GLY A 779 -14.39 31.43 -3.76
C GLY A 779 -13.73 32.39 -4.76
N ALA A 780 -14.00 33.70 -4.56
CA ALA A 780 -13.43 34.75 -5.38
C ALA A 780 -11.91 34.87 -5.22
N TRP A 781 -11.24 35.40 -6.22
CA TRP A 781 -9.80 35.54 -6.30
C TRP A 781 -9.28 36.85 -5.71
N ASN A 782 -8.09 36.84 -5.11
CA ASN A 782 -7.28 37.97 -4.80
C ASN A 782 -6.63 38.55 -6.09
N ARG A 783 -6.15 39.76 -6.01
CA ARG A 783 -5.36 40.33 -7.11
C ARG A 783 -4.01 39.64 -7.20
N TRP A 784 -3.45 39.59 -8.40
CA TRP A 784 -2.09 39.15 -8.61
C TRP A 784 -1.09 39.97 -7.77
N ARG A 785 -0.09 39.28 -7.24
CA ARG A 785 1.01 39.85 -6.43
C ARG A 785 2.33 39.40 -7.00
N ASP A 786 3.25 40.36 -7.13
CA ASP A 786 4.64 40.06 -7.46
C ASP A 786 5.33 39.41 -6.28
N LEU A 787 6.07 38.30 -6.53
CA LEU A 787 6.88 37.66 -5.51
C LEU A 787 8.14 38.47 -5.14
N GLY A 788 8.55 39.40 -5.99
CA GLY A 788 9.79 40.12 -5.85
C GLY A 788 11.03 39.34 -6.35
N THR A 789 12.11 40.07 -6.48
CA THR A 789 13.41 39.58 -7.00
C THR A 789 14.51 39.62 -5.93
N ASP A 790 14.17 39.75 -4.67
CA ASP A 790 15.15 39.78 -3.57
C ASP A 790 16.01 38.53 -3.56
N GLY A 791 17.33 38.71 -3.56
CA GLY A 791 18.31 37.62 -3.65
C GLY A 791 18.71 37.19 -5.08
N LEU A 792 17.90 37.46 -6.13
CA LEU A 792 18.19 37.03 -7.51
C LEU A 792 19.34 37.81 -8.19
N ASN A 793 19.68 39.00 -7.71
CA ASN A 793 20.78 39.84 -8.26
C ASN A 793 20.73 40.01 -9.78
N GLY A 794 19.53 40.21 -10.34
CA GLY A 794 19.29 40.42 -11.77
C GLY A 794 19.09 39.12 -12.59
N VAL A 795 19.14 37.97 -11.97
CA VAL A 795 18.74 36.69 -12.58
C VAL A 795 17.21 36.68 -12.75
N LYS A 796 16.72 36.15 -13.88
CA LYS A 796 15.29 35.95 -14.14
C LYS A 796 14.97 34.46 -14.09
N ILE A 797 13.87 34.08 -13.42
CA ILE A 797 13.38 32.72 -13.40
C ILE A 797 12.71 32.41 -14.74
N GLN A 798 13.09 31.28 -15.34
CA GLN A 798 12.55 30.86 -16.63
C GLN A 798 11.23 30.09 -16.45
N PRO A 799 10.33 30.08 -17.47
CA PRO A 799 9.13 29.24 -17.47
C PRO A 799 9.48 27.74 -17.30
N GLY A 800 8.64 27.01 -16.55
CA GLY A 800 8.88 25.61 -16.18
C GLY A 800 9.36 25.43 -14.74
N PHE A 801 9.23 26.48 -13.92
CA PHE A 801 9.37 26.38 -12.47
C PHE A 801 8.25 25.52 -11.87
N VAL A 802 8.50 25.01 -10.67
CA VAL A 802 7.58 24.15 -9.93
C VAL A 802 7.32 24.68 -8.54
N VAL A 803 6.17 24.31 -7.99
CA VAL A 803 5.79 24.62 -6.62
C VAL A 803 5.62 23.31 -5.85
N GLY A 804 6.44 23.14 -4.82
CA GLY A 804 6.33 22.05 -3.85
C GLY A 804 5.66 22.54 -2.56
N GLN A 805 5.23 21.61 -1.74
CA GLN A 805 4.67 21.90 -0.43
C GLN A 805 5.46 21.13 0.64
N ASN A 806 6.03 21.87 1.58
CA ASN A 806 6.72 21.30 2.73
C ASN A 806 5.74 20.49 3.61
N ALA A 807 6.26 19.60 4.42
CA ALA A 807 5.45 18.77 5.31
C ALA A 807 4.54 19.58 6.26
N ASP A 808 4.93 20.80 6.60
CA ASP A 808 4.14 21.74 7.39
C ASP A 808 3.15 22.61 6.54
N GLY A 809 2.99 22.28 5.26
CA GLY A 809 2.04 22.90 4.35
C GLY A 809 2.49 24.21 3.70
N ARG A 810 3.68 24.73 4.04
CA ARG A 810 4.22 25.94 3.42
C ARG A 810 4.75 25.65 2.02
N PHE A 811 4.50 26.55 1.09
CA PHE A 811 4.99 26.43 -0.27
C PHE A 811 6.48 26.70 -0.39
N GLU A 812 7.10 26.02 -1.35
CA GLU A 812 8.44 26.30 -1.82
C GLU A 812 8.45 26.24 -3.35
N ILE A 813 8.96 27.27 -3.99
CA ILE A 813 9.07 27.37 -5.43
C ILE A 813 10.51 27.07 -5.82
N ALA A 814 10.70 26.25 -6.85
CA ALA A 814 12.02 26.02 -7.45
C ALA A 814 11.96 26.31 -8.95
N GLY A 815 12.91 27.05 -9.47
CA GLY A 815 12.97 27.45 -10.87
C GLY A 815 14.40 27.61 -11.39
N VAL A 816 14.59 27.42 -12.68
CA VAL A 816 15.89 27.62 -13.34
C VAL A 816 16.03 29.09 -13.68
N GLY A 817 17.10 29.71 -13.23
CA GLY A 817 17.44 31.11 -13.57
C GLY A 817 18.02 31.25 -14.97
N SER A 818 18.04 32.46 -15.47
CA SER A 818 18.71 32.85 -16.74
C SER A 818 20.22 32.56 -16.72
N ASP A 819 20.81 32.37 -15.54
CA ASP A 819 22.19 31.93 -15.33
C ASP A 819 22.38 30.39 -15.44
N GLY A 820 21.30 29.65 -15.58
CA GLY A 820 21.28 28.18 -15.70
C GLY A 820 21.42 27.44 -14.38
N LYS A 821 21.36 28.13 -13.24
CA LYS A 821 21.29 27.53 -11.90
C LYS A 821 19.84 27.36 -11.46
N VAL A 822 19.61 26.45 -10.54
CA VAL A 822 18.32 26.33 -9.88
C VAL A 822 18.29 27.28 -8.68
N TRP A 823 17.21 28.04 -8.58
CA TRP A 823 16.92 28.96 -7.52
C TRP A 823 15.63 28.57 -6.82
N HIS A 824 15.50 28.85 -5.53
CA HIS A 824 14.30 28.59 -4.77
C HIS A 824 13.93 29.74 -3.84
N THR A 825 12.66 29.76 -3.46
CA THR A 825 12.11 30.65 -2.42
C THR A 825 10.99 29.90 -1.71
N TRP A 826 10.78 30.18 -0.43
CA TRP A 826 9.77 29.48 0.37
C TRP A 826 8.99 30.43 1.27
N VAL A 827 7.79 30.03 1.63
CA VAL A 827 7.00 30.75 2.64
C VAL A 827 7.60 30.49 4.01
N THR A 828 7.97 31.54 4.74
CA THR A 828 8.52 31.46 6.10
C THR A 828 7.43 31.17 7.14
N LYS A 829 7.81 30.90 8.38
CA LYS A 829 6.83 30.71 9.48
C LYS A 829 6.01 31.97 9.79
N SER A 830 6.47 33.16 9.42
CA SER A 830 5.70 34.41 9.52
C SER A 830 4.67 34.60 8.41
N GLY A 831 4.71 33.74 7.38
CA GLY A 831 3.81 33.82 6.21
C GLY A 831 4.36 34.68 5.06
N ASP A 832 5.57 35.24 5.18
CA ASP A 832 6.24 36.02 4.13
C ASP A 832 7.11 35.11 3.27
N TRP A 833 7.43 35.55 2.05
CA TRP A 833 8.43 34.86 1.22
C TRP A 833 9.85 35.12 1.71
N SER A 834 10.71 34.11 1.65
CA SER A 834 12.09 34.16 2.19
C SER A 834 13.05 35.05 1.39
N GLY A 835 12.68 35.43 0.17
CA GLY A 835 13.63 35.82 -0.86
C GLY A 835 14.24 34.60 -1.56
N TRP A 836 14.91 34.84 -2.69
CA TRP A 836 15.48 33.79 -3.53
C TRP A 836 16.88 33.39 -3.08
N ASP A 837 17.13 32.09 -2.99
CA ASP A 837 18.45 31.49 -2.72
C ASP A 837 18.79 30.45 -3.79
N SER A 838 20.08 30.17 -4.01
CA SER A 838 20.55 29.30 -5.08
C SER A 838 20.77 27.89 -4.59
N LEU A 839 20.10 26.93 -5.20
CA LEU A 839 20.37 25.47 -5.04
C LEU A 839 21.54 25.00 -5.93
N GLY A 840 22.23 25.92 -6.63
CA GLY A 840 23.28 25.57 -7.59
C GLY A 840 22.72 24.85 -8.82
N GLY A 841 23.43 23.82 -9.29
CA GLY A 841 23.05 23.03 -10.47
C GLY A 841 24.12 23.05 -11.55
N VAL A 842 24.08 22.06 -12.43
CA VAL A 842 25.05 21.85 -13.51
C VAL A 842 24.45 22.19 -14.88
N GLY A 843 23.85 23.37 -15.02
CA GLY A 843 23.17 23.78 -16.23
C GLY A 843 21.91 22.94 -16.48
N ILE A 844 21.00 22.97 -15.54
CA ILE A 844 19.69 22.29 -15.63
C ILE A 844 18.81 23.04 -16.64
N HIS A 845 18.03 22.31 -17.41
CA HIS A 845 17.00 22.89 -18.30
C HIS A 845 15.80 23.41 -17.48
N PRO A 846 15.04 24.40 -17.99
CA PRO A 846 14.00 25.06 -17.21
C PRO A 846 12.87 24.16 -16.70
N GLN A 847 12.59 23.08 -17.40
CA GLN A 847 11.53 22.14 -16.97
C GLN A 847 12.01 21.32 -15.77
N LEU A 848 11.36 21.51 -14.65
CA LEU A 848 11.60 20.80 -13.41
C LEU A 848 10.39 19.95 -13.05
N THR A 849 10.58 18.93 -12.22
CA THR A 849 9.49 18.23 -11.54
C THR A 849 9.85 18.00 -10.08
N ILE A 850 8.87 18.10 -9.19
CA ILE A 850 9.05 18.01 -7.74
C ILE A 850 7.93 17.15 -7.14
N ASP A 851 8.28 16.32 -6.17
CA ASP A 851 7.28 15.66 -5.33
C ASP A 851 7.86 15.37 -3.93
N ASN A 852 6.98 15.00 -2.99
CA ASN A 852 7.37 14.61 -1.65
C ASN A 852 7.62 13.10 -1.60
N THR A 853 8.67 12.70 -0.91
CA THR A 853 8.86 11.32 -0.46
C THR A 853 7.86 10.99 0.67
N ALA A 854 7.66 9.72 0.96
CA ALA A 854 6.70 9.28 1.99
C ALA A 854 6.95 9.91 3.38
N ASP A 855 8.19 10.21 3.72
CA ASP A 855 8.56 10.87 4.97
C ASP A 855 8.45 12.42 4.92
N GLY A 856 7.87 12.97 3.86
CA GLY A 856 7.59 14.40 3.70
C GLY A 856 8.75 15.27 3.21
N ARG A 857 9.92 14.69 2.88
CA ARG A 857 11.01 15.43 2.23
C ARG A 857 10.67 15.69 0.77
N MET A 858 10.94 16.87 0.27
CA MET A 858 10.81 17.14 -1.17
C MET A 858 12.02 16.61 -1.94
N GLN A 859 11.77 16.04 -3.12
CA GLN A 859 12.77 15.66 -4.11
C GLN A 859 12.48 16.37 -5.44
N LEU A 860 13.48 17.05 -5.97
CA LEU A 860 13.40 17.83 -7.20
C LEU A 860 14.25 17.16 -8.27
N PHE A 861 13.72 17.08 -9.49
CA PHE A 861 14.39 16.51 -10.65
C PHE A 861 14.43 17.52 -11.80
N GLY A 862 15.48 17.42 -12.61
CA GLY A 862 15.65 18.21 -13.82
C GLY A 862 16.57 17.54 -14.81
N ILE A 863 16.49 17.94 -16.08
CA ILE A 863 17.36 17.42 -17.14
C ILE A 863 18.55 18.37 -17.29
N GLY A 864 19.76 17.86 -17.14
CA GLY A 864 20.98 18.61 -17.35
C GLY A 864 21.32 18.82 -18.84
N ARG A 865 22.23 19.74 -19.15
CA ARG A 865 22.75 19.96 -20.54
C ARG A 865 23.33 18.71 -21.17
N ASN A 866 23.83 17.77 -20.36
CA ASN A 866 24.27 16.45 -20.79
C ASN A 866 23.11 15.53 -21.19
N LYS A 867 21.83 15.99 -20.99
CA LYS A 867 20.59 15.25 -21.22
C LYS A 867 20.36 14.07 -20.27
N ASP A 868 21.11 14.01 -19.16
CA ASP A 868 20.86 13.08 -18.07
C ASP A 868 19.90 13.71 -17.07
N VAL A 869 19.16 12.87 -16.32
CA VAL A 869 18.33 13.32 -15.21
C VAL A 869 19.22 13.57 -14.01
N TRP A 870 18.99 14.69 -13.35
CA TRP A 870 19.65 15.10 -12.11
C TRP A 870 18.63 15.26 -11.01
N SER A 871 18.97 14.93 -9.78
CA SER A 871 18.11 15.14 -8.63
C SER A 871 18.81 15.79 -7.46
N ILE A 872 18.00 16.48 -6.65
CA ILE A 872 18.39 17.09 -5.37
C ILE A 872 17.19 16.92 -4.42
N TRP A 873 17.44 16.78 -3.12
CA TRP A 873 16.40 16.51 -2.14
C TRP A 873 16.65 17.23 -0.82
N GLN A 874 15.59 17.45 -0.06
CA GLN A 874 15.70 17.95 1.31
C GLN A 874 16.29 16.87 2.23
N THR A 875 17.24 17.24 3.09
CA THR A 875 17.87 16.32 4.05
C THR A 875 16.93 15.92 5.19
N ASN A 876 15.97 16.80 5.52
CA ASN A 876 14.86 16.59 6.43
C ASN A 876 13.65 17.34 5.87
N PRO A 877 12.39 16.98 6.23
CA PRO A 877 11.20 17.71 5.81
C PRO A 877 11.32 19.20 6.14
N GLY A 878 11.19 20.06 5.11
CA GLY A 878 11.37 21.51 5.25
C GLY A 878 12.79 21.97 5.60
N GLY A 879 13.78 21.09 5.50
CA GLY A 879 15.18 21.35 5.84
C GLY A 879 16.03 21.81 4.67
N ILE A 880 17.36 21.77 4.87
CA ILE A 880 18.31 22.14 3.82
C ILE A 880 18.33 21.10 2.69
N TRP A 881 18.66 21.56 1.50
CA TRP A 881 18.79 20.72 0.32
C TRP A 881 20.15 20.03 0.25
N SER A 882 20.22 18.83 -0.30
CA SER A 882 21.42 18.06 -0.56
C SER A 882 22.28 18.71 -1.68
N VAL A 883 23.22 17.98 -2.23
CA VAL A 883 23.89 18.35 -3.47
C VAL A 883 23.22 17.66 -4.66
N TRP A 884 23.31 18.25 -5.85
CA TRP A 884 22.84 17.65 -7.09
C TRP A 884 23.59 16.35 -7.38
N SER A 885 22.84 15.32 -7.68
CA SER A 885 23.35 14.00 -8.03
C SER A 885 22.87 13.59 -9.41
N ASP A 886 23.75 12.97 -10.20
CA ASP A 886 23.40 12.38 -11.48
C ASP A 886 22.49 11.15 -11.24
N PHE A 887 21.32 11.18 -11.87
CA PHE A 887 20.29 10.17 -11.73
C PHE A 887 20.08 9.39 -13.05
N GLY A 888 20.84 9.77 -14.11
CA GLY A 888 20.78 9.13 -15.43
C GLY A 888 21.63 7.88 -15.51
N GLU A 889 21.24 6.95 -16.37
CA GLU A 889 22.06 5.79 -16.75
C GLU A 889 22.80 6.08 -18.07
N ARG A 890 24.01 5.49 -18.21
CA ARG A 890 24.82 5.66 -19.41
C ARG A 890 24.07 5.25 -20.68
N GLY A 891 23.90 6.21 -21.60
CA GLY A 891 23.27 5.98 -22.92
C GLY A 891 21.82 6.39 -23.03
N MET A 892 21.14 6.70 -21.94
CA MET A 892 19.82 7.32 -21.96
C MET A 892 19.93 8.83 -22.08
N LYS A 893 19.13 9.41 -22.95
CA LYS A 893 19.09 10.87 -23.16
C LYS A 893 17.65 11.31 -23.32
N PHE A 894 17.24 12.21 -22.43
CA PHE A 894 15.90 12.79 -22.39
C PHE A 894 15.88 14.18 -23.07
N TYR A 895 14.72 14.59 -23.53
CA TYR A 895 14.52 15.98 -23.93
C TYR A 895 14.07 16.83 -22.75
N SER A 896 14.48 18.08 -22.72
CA SER A 896 14.22 19.03 -21.64
C SER A 896 12.72 19.33 -21.36
N SER A 897 11.82 18.93 -22.22
CA SER A 897 10.37 19.11 -22.09
C SER A 897 9.61 17.80 -21.78
N GLN A 898 10.30 16.76 -21.29
CA GLN A 898 9.75 15.40 -21.30
C GLN A 898 10.01 14.61 -19.99
N LEU A 899 10.30 15.34 -18.90
CA LEU A 899 10.13 14.85 -17.51
C LEU A 899 8.84 15.39 -16.97
#